data_53813bc3695bddda8cbaa7be9eb8da0b
#
_entry.id   53813bc3695bddda8cbaa7be9eb8da0b
#
_cell.length_a   1.000
_cell.length_b   1.000
_cell.length_c   1.000
_cell.angle_alpha   90.00
_cell.angle_beta   90.00
_cell.angle_gamma   90.00
#
_symmetry.space_group_name_H-M   'P 1'
#
loop_
_entity.id
_entity.type
_entity.pdbx_description
1 polymer ?
#
loop_
_entity_poly.entity_id
_entity_poly.type
_entity_poly.pdbx_seq_one_letter_code
_entity_poly.pdbx_strand_id
1 'polypeptide(L)'
;MKKHINDKVKSCFASFLILFVSATTVKAEGPKTGAFAEIPTLGDTLRASEKMVDVAYGKQKYDAVTSSMSTVHADELRKSTATSIGEALIGRLPGLIVKKGSYEPGNEPSIYIRGLNTYGSVNTPLVIVDGFRTDYNQLSLYEIESISVLKDAAAVALYGQQAANGVLLVTTKRGFVGKTTIDVNVNIGWQEFANKPDMLNAYEYAVLHNQARTNDGLPVVYDPSPDLPNYGKGGVYQYTHPDNNYFDQLFKKSTLISNVGINIGGGTKAVRYMVTAGYMHNGGMFNYTDLNDYSTQVRMNRFNLRSNLDINITKNLSAQIDMGGRVDSRRFPGGDDYNTSGILNTIMRTPPQEYPLVNPDGSLGGSSRYTDNPLGKIAHRGYRTVLYRNLDMTLKLKYDFGETVKGLSVGIGGSAMNAMSLIDDKLRSFAVFDITGAPDPVTGVGEYTYRQYNDDTDLAWQSSVNSQYQRLNFEAFAAYNRTFGDHSVDAMLMYHMDRYQQSGNYYKFNTAGFGLRAHYGFKDRYFAEFAASYYGEEQYMPGRRFGFFPAGALAWVISKENFLKDSKVVNYLKLRASYGKVGGSAFTGTSASDRIYYQQFYYNTGTYTFGVPGTTTGIGGTFEDRLANPFITWDKSYKTDISIEGTFFNHINLMFDYFHDVRKDILTQNKGSLPLTMGIASDKASWGNGGEVTNRGYEATLEVFGHAGDFEYSVQGGIWYNHNIINKRPDANLYDLNTQKYLSWIGKAVGQKWGYLCDGFYTAEDLDNMTAIPSFGSVQEGDARYVDVNNDGVINEFDVVPLGYQDIPQYTYTFSLNLKYKNVYLYAMGQGTINSSVMLSDSPDTFLPFWNNNNAFQYAKQSWTPGTAATAVLPRLSTLNNPNNSQASTVWLRSNDYFKLRNLEIGYEFPQKWMKEIGFRGAKVYFRGQNLFTISREMDFIDPETFSGYPATRSYSIGLSLTF
;
A
#
# COMPACT_ATOMS: atom_id res chain seq x y z
N MET A 1 12.50 39.23 -1.18
CA MET A 1 11.65 38.61 -2.16
C MET A 1 10.77 37.50 -1.58
N LYS A 2 11.26 36.60 -0.69
CA LYS A 2 10.46 35.50 -0.05
C LYS A 2 9.34 35.99 0.89
N LYS A 3 9.51 37.09 1.60
CA LYS A 3 8.49 37.65 2.49
C LYS A 3 7.28 38.16 1.69
N HIS A 4 7.51 38.70 0.47
CA HIS A 4 6.47 39.20 -0.42
C HIS A 4 5.62 38.10 -1.09
N ILE A 5 6.17 36.90 -1.29
CA ILE A 5 5.43 35.76 -1.90
C ILE A 5 4.53 35.10 -0.83
N ASN A 6 5.00 34.97 0.40
CA ASN A 6 4.20 34.41 1.50
C ASN A 6 3.04 35.33 1.90
N ASP A 7 3.27 36.65 1.86
CA ASP A 7 2.22 37.63 2.15
C ASP A 7 1.20 37.75 1.00
N LYS A 8 1.63 37.59 -0.26
CA LYS A 8 0.72 37.53 -1.40
C LYS A 8 -0.12 36.24 -1.43
N VAL A 9 0.42 35.11 -1.02
CA VAL A 9 -0.36 33.84 -0.91
C VAL A 9 -1.35 33.91 0.24
N LYS A 10 -0.98 34.49 1.38
CA LYS A 10 -1.91 34.75 2.50
C LYS A 10 -2.97 35.80 2.13
N SER A 11 -2.60 36.82 1.37
CA SER A 11 -3.51 37.86 0.86
C SER A 11 -4.46 37.32 -0.20
N CYS A 12 -4.00 36.44 -1.11
CA CYS A 12 -4.88 35.75 -2.07
C CYS A 12 -5.88 34.81 -1.37
N PHE A 13 -5.47 34.13 -0.32
CA PHE A 13 -6.36 33.24 0.45
C PHE A 13 -7.40 34.05 1.24
N ALA A 14 -7.00 35.15 1.88
CA ALA A 14 -7.91 36.05 2.57
C ALA A 14 -8.86 36.77 1.59
N SER A 15 -8.37 37.19 0.42
CA SER A 15 -9.18 37.83 -0.62
C SER A 15 -10.13 36.85 -1.28
N PHE A 16 -9.77 35.57 -1.43
CA PHE A 16 -10.67 34.52 -1.93
C PHE A 16 -11.80 34.23 -0.93
N LEU A 17 -11.51 34.26 0.36
CA LEU A 17 -12.51 34.08 1.42
C LEU A 17 -13.47 35.28 1.52
N ILE A 18 -12.97 36.51 1.32
CA ILE A 18 -13.75 37.76 1.41
C ILE A 18 -14.64 37.96 0.17
N LEU A 19 -14.18 37.56 -1.02
CA LEU A 19 -15.02 37.64 -2.24
C LEU A 19 -16.21 36.66 -2.23
N PHE A 20 -16.13 35.55 -1.43
CA PHE A 20 -17.24 34.63 -1.29
C PHE A 20 -18.32 35.08 -0.27
N VAL A 21 -17.96 35.92 0.68
CA VAL A 21 -18.88 36.38 1.72
C VAL A 21 -19.79 37.55 1.22
N SER A 22 -19.38 38.24 0.16
CA SER A 22 -20.11 39.42 -0.34
C SER A 22 -21.17 39.16 -1.44
N ALA A 23 -21.38 37.89 -1.85
CA ALA A 23 -22.25 37.51 -2.96
C ALA A 23 -23.60 36.90 -2.57
N THR A 24 -24.01 36.94 -1.29
CA THR A 24 -25.24 36.26 -0.85
C THR A 24 -26.27 37.17 -0.20
N THR A 25 -26.96 37.99 -1.02
CA THR A 25 -28.29 38.44 -0.69
C THR A 25 -29.25 38.14 -1.84
N VAL A 26 -29.62 36.85 -1.99
CA VAL A 26 -30.79 36.47 -2.79
C VAL A 26 -31.64 35.55 -1.92
N LYS A 27 -32.82 36.05 -1.50
CA LYS A 27 -33.86 35.23 -0.89
C LYS A 27 -34.37 34.21 -1.89
N ALA A 28 -34.35 32.92 -1.52
CA ALA A 28 -34.94 31.87 -2.32
C ALA A 28 -35.73 30.89 -1.44
N GLU A 29 -36.99 30.75 -1.70
CA GLU A 29 -37.83 29.64 -1.25
C GLU A 29 -37.49 28.38 -2.02
N GLY A 30 -37.21 27.27 -1.33
CA GLY A 30 -36.84 26.01 -1.91
C GLY A 30 -37.69 24.82 -1.52
N PRO A 31 -37.77 23.77 -2.33
CA PRO A 31 -38.55 22.59 -2.02
C PRO A 31 -37.84 21.74 -0.92
N LYS A 32 -38.68 21.03 -0.17
CA LYS A 32 -38.28 20.11 0.91
C LYS A 32 -37.47 18.96 0.33
N THR A 33 -36.39 18.61 0.97
CA THR A 33 -35.52 17.42 0.99
C THR A 33 -34.07 17.78 0.78
N GLY A 34 -33.35 17.86 1.86
CA GLY A 34 -31.91 17.90 1.97
C GLY A 34 -31.52 17.33 3.31
N ALA A 35 -31.77 16.05 3.51
CA ALA A 35 -31.14 15.31 4.58
C ALA A 35 -29.67 15.19 4.22
N PHE A 36 -28.76 15.38 5.18
CA PHE A 36 -27.45 14.78 5.09
C PHE A 36 -27.68 13.32 4.69
N ALA A 37 -26.96 12.84 3.68
CA ALA A 37 -27.06 11.45 3.28
C ALA A 37 -26.90 10.60 4.52
N GLU A 38 -27.90 9.78 4.83
CA GLU A 38 -27.82 8.79 5.90
C GLU A 38 -26.52 8.00 5.71
N ILE A 39 -25.85 7.67 6.80
CA ILE A 39 -24.61 6.90 6.74
C ILE A 39 -24.94 5.59 6.01
N PRO A 40 -24.40 5.35 4.78
CA PRO A 40 -24.74 4.12 4.07
C PRO A 40 -24.07 2.95 4.79
N THR A 41 -24.86 2.16 5.44
CA THR A 41 -24.44 0.86 5.99
C THR A 41 -24.61 -0.20 4.91
N LEU A 42 -24.04 -1.39 5.11
CA LEU A 42 -24.36 -2.54 4.26
C LEU A 42 -25.88 -2.73 4.19
N GLY A 43 -26.58 -2.45 5.28
CA GLY A 43 -28.03 -2.45 5.38
C GLY A 43 -28.72 -1.49 4.41
N ASP A 44 -28.18 -0.30 4.19
CA ASP A 44 -28.73 0.65 3.22
C ASP A 44 -28.54 0.17 1.79
N THR A 45 -27.45 -0.54 1.52
CA THR A 45 -27.21 -1.17 0.21
C THR A 45 -28.24 -2.28 -0.05
N LEU A 46 -28.52 -3.09 0.95
CA LEU A 46 -29.47 -4.21 0.85
C LEU A 46 -30.96 -3.76 0.96
N ARG A 47 -31.25 -2.62 1.65
CA ARG A 47 -32.60 -2.08 1.77
C ARG A 47 -33.10 -1.41 0.50
N ALA A 48 -32.20 -0.96 -0.37
CA ALA A 48 -32.55 -0.27 -1.60
C ALA A 48 -32.43 -1.21 -2.80
N SER A 49 -33.34 -2.17 -2.92
CA SER A 49 -33.42 -3.09 -4.08
C SER A 49 -33.45 -2.38 -5.44
N GLU A 50 -33.79 -1.10 -5.45
CA GLU A 50 -33.79 -0.24 -6.64
C GLU A 50 -32.54 0.65 -6.76
N LYS A 51 -31.61 0.62 -5.77
CA LYS A 51 -30.41 1.44 -5.80
C LYS A 51 -29.53 1.03 -6.97
N MET A 52 -29.10 2.01 -7.76
CA MET A 52 -28.17 1.82 -8.85
C MET A 52 -26.74 1.72 -8.29
N VAL A 53 -26.02 0.69 -8.71
CA VAL A 53 -24.60 0.47 -8.37
C VAL A 53 -23.75 0.53 -9.63
N ASP A 54 -22.51 1.00 -9.45
CA ASP A 54 -21.55 1.09 -10.55
C ASP A 54 -21.00 -0.30 -10.88
N VAL A 55 -21.13 -0.71 -12.13
CA VAL A 55 -20.56 -1.94 -12.69
C VAL A 55 -19.63 -1.61 -13.85
N ALA A 56 -18.94 -2.59 -14.41
CA ALA A 56 -18.08 -2.38 -15.58
C ALA A 56 -18.82 -1.61 -16.69
N TYR A 57 -18.33 -0.41 -17.00
CA TYR A 57 -18.86 0.50 -18.04
C TYR A 57 -20.37 0.81 -17.95
N GLY A 58 -20.93 0.86 -16.74
CA GLY A 58 -22.34 1.20 -16.59
C GLY A 58 -22.84 1.16 -15.15
N LYS A 59 -24.16 1.21 -15.03
CA LYS A 59 -24.87 1.09 -13.75
C LYS A 59 -25.97 0.04 -13.86
N GLN A 60 -26.16 -0.73 -12.80
CA GLN A 60 -27.23 -1.73 -12.69
C GLN A 60 -28.01 -1.54 -11.39
N LYS A 61 -29.26 -1.98 -11.36
CA LYS A 61 -30.00 -2.13 -10.09
C LYS A 61 -29.27 -3.19 -9.24
N TYR A 62 -29.20 -2.98 -7.93
CA TYR A 62 -28.53 -3.90 -7.01
C TYR A 62 -29.05 -5.35 -7.13
N ASP A 63 -30.37 -5.50 -7.23
CA ASP A 63 -31.00 -6.82 -7.43
C ASP A 63 -30.53 -7.52 -8.71
N ALA A 64 -30.26 -6.75 -9.76
CA ALA A 64 -29.87 -7.27 -11.06
C ALA A 64 -28.39 -7.63 -11.17
N VAL A 65 -27.53 -7.20 -10.22
CA VAL A 65 -26.09 -7.52 -10.24
C VAL A 65 -25.89 -9.02 -10.07
N THR A 66 -25.24 -9.64 -11.04
CA THR A 66 -24.93 -11.08 -11.06
C THR A 66 -23.54 -11.40 -10.56
N SER A 67 -22.67 -10.41 -10.53
CA SER A 67 -21.23 -10.54 -10.22
C SER A 67 -20.91 -10.26 -8.74
N SER A 68 -19.75 -10.76 -8.26
CA SER A 68 -19.23 -10.47 -6.92
C SER A 68 -18.52 -9.13 -6.90
N MET A 69 -19.04 -8.21 -6.10
CA MET A 69 -18.48 -6.88 -5.92
C MET A 69 -18.73 -6.35 -4.52
N SER A 70 -17.88 -5.43 -4.09
CA SER A 70 -18.04 -4.70 -2.82
C SER A 70 -17.83 -3.21 -3.09
N THR A 71 -18.69 -2.35 -2.53
CA THR A 71 -18.66 -0.90 -2.76
C THR A 71 -18.60 -0.16 -1.44
N VAL A 72 -17.78 0.88 -1.38
CA VAL A 72 -17.73 1.86 -0.29
C VAL A 72 -18.00 3.25 -0.85
N HIS A 73 -18.81 4.03 -0.14
CA HIS A 73 -19.14 5.40 -0.53
C HIS A 73 -18.23 6.43 0.14
N ALA A 74 -18.16 7.62 -0.45
CA ALA A 74 -17.29 8.70 -0.01
C ALA A 74 -17.47 9.09 1.46
N ASP A 75 -18.70 9.06 1.98
CA ASP A 75 -18.97 9.43 3.37
C ASP A 75 -18.31 8.49 4.37
N GLU A 76 -18.24 7.20 4.04
CA GLU A 76 -17.54 6.21 4.84
C GLU A 76 -16.01 6.40 4.75
N LEU A 77 -15.48 6.64 3.54
CA LEU A 77 -14.05 6.91 3.34
C LEU A 77 -13.59 8.16 4.10
N ARG A 78 -14.43 9.19 4.14
CA ARG A 78 -14.15 10.46 4.82
C ARG A 78 -14.19 10.39 6.35
N LYS A 79 -14.65 9.30 6.96
CA LYS A 79 -14.53 9.07 8.42
C LYS A 79 -13.09 8.74 8.86
N SER A 80 -12.11 8.87 7.99
CA SER A 80 -10.69 8.67 8.22
C SER A 80 -9.91 9.97 8.09
N THR A 81 -8.82 10.12 8.85
CA THR A 81 -7.81 11.18 8.65
C THR A 81 -6.74 10.77 7.64
N ALA A 82 -6.94 9.68 6.91
CA ALA A 82 -6.00 9.12 5.94
C ALA A 82 -5.50 10.16 4.95
N THR A 83 -4.23 10.09 4.64
CA THR A 83 -3.54 10.99 3.71
C THR A 83 -3.54 10.48 2.28
N SER A 84 -4.01 9.25 2.09
CA SER A 84 -4.19 8.63 0.77
C SER A 84 -5.49 7.83 0.68
N ILE A 85 -5.95 7.61 -0.55
CA ILE A 85 -7.15 6.80 -0.81
C ILE A 85 -6.92 5.35 -0.39
N GLY A 86 -5.75 4.80 -0.72
CA GLY A 86 -5.41 3.43 -0.32
C GLY A 86 -5.46 3.24 1.19
N GLU A 87 -4.96 4.19 1.97
CA GLU A 87 -5.05 4.15 3.43
C GLU A 87 -6.52 4.24 3.93
N ALA A 88 -7.34 5.07 3.29
CA ALA A 88 -8.76 5.18 3.63
C ALA A 88 -9.55 3.90 3.32
N LEU A 89 -9.04 3.02 2.46
CA LEU A 89 -9.67 1.73 2.11
C LEU A 89 -9.38 0.61 3.12
N ILE A 90 -8.42 0.79 4.04
CA ILE A 90 -8.04 -0.25 5.00
C ILE A 90 -9.27 -0.75 5.76
N GLY A 91 -9.55 -2.07 5.66
CA GLY A 91 -10.59 -2.76 6.40
C GLY A 91 -12.04 -2.45 6.00
N ARG A 92 -12.28 -1.72 4.90
CA ARG A 92 -13.63 -1.29 4.50
C ARG A 92 -14.30 -2.16 3.43
N LEU A 93 -13.53 -2.85 2.63
CA LEU A 93 -14.06 -3.64 1.51
C LEU A 93 -13.70 -5.11 1.68
N PRO A 94 -14.69 -6.02 1.82
CA PRO A 94 -14.45 -7.46 1.87
C PRO A 94 -13.62 -7.93 0.67
N GLY A 95 -12.59 -8.74 0.96
CA GLY A 95 -11.65 -9.26 -0.04
C GLY A 95 -10.55 -8.30 -0.46
N LEU A 96 -10.54 -7.05 0.02
CA LEU A 96 -9.46 -6.10 -0.23
C LEU A 96 -8.45 -6.15 0.91
N ILE A 97 -7.19 -6.42 0.60
CA ILE A 97 -6.06 -6.37 1.53
C ILE A 97 -5.23 -5.15 1.18
N VAL A 98 -5.03 -4.28 2.17
CA VAL A 98 -4.20 -3.08 2.03
C VAL A 98 -3.03 -3.18 2.99
N LYS A 99 -1.80 -3.16 2.46
CA LYS A 99 -0.56 -3.23 3.23
C LYS A 99 0.17 -1.90 3.18
N LYS A 100 0.31 -1.24 4.33
CA LYS A 100 1.03 0.03 4.45
C LYS A 100 2.39 -0.21 5.10
N GLY A 101 3.44 -0.28 4.29
CA GLY A 101 4.80 -0.54 4.76
C GLY A 101 5.52 0.68 5.33
N SER A 102 4.96 1.89 5.20
CA SER A 102 5.57 3.14 5.71
C SER A 102 4.50 4.22 5.87
N TYR A 103 4.56 4.99 6.97
CA TYR A 103 3.70 6.16 7.22
C TYR A 103 4.38 7.49 6.87
N GLU A 104 5.47 7.44 6.14
CA GLU A 104 6.11 8.64 5.61
C GLU A 104 5.12 9.48 4.78
N PRO A 105 5.12 10.84 4.93
CA PRO A 105 4.23 11.69 4.17
C PRO A 105 4.31 11.46 2.66
N GLY A 106 3.18 11.04 2.08
CA GLY A 106 3.07 10.73 0.65
C GLY A 106 3.36 9.29 0.25
N ASN A 107 3.68 8.40 1.18
CA ASN A 107 3.80 6.98 0.88
C ASN A 107 2.42 6.33 0.68
N GLU A 108 2.25 5.60 -0.41
CA GLU A 108 1.01 4.93 -0.78
C GLU A 108 1.08 3.44 -0.42
N PRO A 109 -0.02 2.85 0.10
CA PRO A 109 -0.04 1.43 0.42
C PRO A 109 -0.17 0.55 -0.82
N SER A 110 0.29 -0.70 -0.69
CA SER A 110 0.03 -1.74 -1.68
C SER A 110 -1.36 -2.34 -1.47
N ILE A 111 -2.05 -2.63 -2.56
CA ILE A 111 -3.43 -3.14 -2.56
C ILE A 111 -3.48 -4.48 -3.29
N TYR A 112 -4.18 -5.45 -2.68
CA TYR A 112 -4.40 -6.79 -3.23
C TYR A 112 -5.88 -7.16 -3.11
N ILE A 113 -6.43 -7.79 -4.14
CA ILE A 113 -7.78 -8.35 -4.11
C ILE A 113 -7.67 -9.86 -3.93
N ARG A 114 -8.23 -10.39 -2.82
CA ARG A 114 -8.19 -11.82 -2.48
C ARG A 114 -6.78 -12.40 -2.32
N GLY A 115 -5.79 -11.55 -1.97
CA GLY A 115 -4.40 -11.95 -1.73
C GLY A 115 -3.56 -12.11 -2.99
N LEU A 116 -2.57 -13.01 -2.93
CA LEU A 116 -1.65 -13.28 -4.03
C LEU A 116 -2.15 -14.44 -4.88
N ASN A 117 -2.19 -14.28 -6.21
CA ASN A 117 -2.60 -15.33 -7.13
C ASN A 117 -1.56 -15.62 -8.24
N THR A 118 -0.39 -14.98 -8.15
CA THR A 118 0.73 -15.22 -9.08
C THR A 118 2.07 -14.96 -8.38
N TYR A 119 3.09 -15.69 -8.79
CA TYR A 119 4.48 -15.48 -8.38
C TYR A 119 5.37 -14.95 -9.53
N GLY A 120 4.85 -14.90 -10.76
CA GLY A 120 5.59 -14.49 -11.95
C GLY A 120 5.32 -13.06 -12.40
N SER A 121 4.36 -12.37 -11.75
CA SER A 121 3.92 -11.02 -12.17
C SER A 121 3.37 -10.20 -11.03
N VAL A 122 2.92 -8.97 -11.34
CA VAL A 122 2.30 -8.05 -10.39
C VAL A 122 0.97 -8.61 -9.90
N ASN A 123 0.73 -8.52 -8.58
CA ASN A 123 -0.52 -8.90 -7.95
C ASN A 123 -1.47 -7.71 -7.68
N THR A 124 -1.10 -6.48 -8.07
CA THR A 124 -1.95 -5.30 -7.88
C THR A 124 -3.14 -5.31 -8.83
N PRO A 125 -4.32 -4.83 -8.39
CA PRO A 125 -5.49 -4.75 -9.24
C PRO A 125 -5.36 -3.69 -10.34
N LEU A 126 -6.16 -3.83 -11.39
CA LEU A 126 -6.36 -2.79 -12.38
C LEU A 126 -7.19 -1.65 -11.77
N VAL A 127 -6.78 -0.41 -11.98
CA VAL A 127 -7.52 0.78 -11.52
C VAL A 127 -8.21 1.47 -12.68
N ILE A 128 -9.50 1.70 -12.54
CA ILE A 128 -10.35 2.40 -13.50
C ILE A 128 -11.02 3.58 -12.79
N VAL A 129 -10.84 4.78 -13.33
CA VAL A 129 -11.51 6.00 -12.85
C VAL A 129 -12.43 6.50 -13.96
N ASP A 130 -13.72 6.63 -13.69
CA ASP A 130 -14.76 7.08 -14.62
C ASP A 130 -14.72 6.39 -15.99
N GLY A 131 -14.35 5.09 -15.99
CA GLY A 131 -14.31 4.21 -17.16
C GLY A 131 -12.96 4.09 -17.87
N PHE A 132 -11.93 4.88 -17.48
CA PHE A 132 -10.61 4.82 -18.08
C PHE A 132 -9.53 4.37 -17.09
N ARG A 133 -8.54 3.65 -17.61
CA ARG A 133 -7.38 3.24 -16.83
C ARG A 133 -6.55 4.44 -16.42
N THR A 134 -6.37 4.61 -15.09
CA THR A 134 -5.55 5.67 -14.52
C THR A 134 -5.08 5.25 -13.12
N ASP A 135 -4.43 6.15 -12.39
CA ASP A 135 -3.99 5.93 -11.01
C ASP A 135 -4.95 6.63 -10.03
N TYR A 136 -5.57 5.86 -9.12
CA TYR A 136 -6.47 6.43 -8.11
C TYR A 136 -5.76 7.36 -7.11
N ASN A 137 -4.45 7.20 -6.94
CA ASN A 137 -3.65 8.07 -6.08
C ASN A 137 -3.62 9.53 -6.56
N GLN A 138 -4.04 9.80 -7.82
CA GLN A 138 -4.15 11.15 -8.34
C GLN A 138 -5.37 11.91 -7.81
N LEU A 139 -6.30 11.23 -7.16
CA LEU A 139 -7.54 11.80 -6.67
C LEU A 139 -7.43 12.22 -5.20
N SER A 140 -8.31 13.14 -4.78
CA SER A 140 -8.61 13.47 -3.39
C SER A 140 -9.84 12.69 -2.92
N LEU A 141 -9.94 12.36 -1.64
CA LEU A 141 -11.14 11.79 -1.03
C LEU A 141 -12.41 12.64 -1.24
N TYR A 142 -12.25 13.93 -1.49
CA TYR A 142 -13.37 14.84 -1.77
C TYR A 142 -13.90 14.74 -3.19
N GLU A 143 -13.11 14.23 -4.13
CA GLU A 143 -13.50 14.02 -5.53
C GLU A 143 -14.34 12.75 -5.72
N ILE A 144 -14.22 11.78 -4.80
CA ILE A 144 -14.78 10.45 -4.93
C ILE A 144 -16.25 10.44 -4.54
N GLU A 145 -17.08 9.70 -5.29
CA GLU A 145 -18.44 9.31 -4.96
C GLU A 145 -18.48 7.92 -4.36
N SER A 146 -17.83 6.94 -5.04
CA SER A 146 -17.77 5.55 -4.62
C SER A 146 -16.50 4.86 -5.13
N ILE A 147 -16.10 3.80 -4.43
CA ILE A 147 -15.07 2.87 -4.87
C ILE A 147 -15.65 1.46 -4.77
N SER A 148 -15.61 0.73 -5.90
CA SER A 148 -16.06 -0.65 -5.99
C SER A 148 -14.90 -1.57 -6.32
N VAL A 149 -14.83 -2.72 -5.64
CA VAL A 149 -13.90 -3.81 -5.95
C VAL A 149 -14.65 -4.86 -6.75
N LEU A 150 -14.22 -5.09 -7.98
CA LEU A 150 -14.74 -6.11 -8.87
C LEU A 150 -13.83 -7.35 -8.77
N LYS A 151 -14.39 -8.52 -8.41
CA LYS A 151 -13.59 -9.67 -7.94
C LYS A 151 -13.68 -10.88 -8.86
N ASP A 152 -14.86 -11.17 -9.38
CA ASP A 152 -15.14 -12.38 -10.17
C ASP A 152 -14.94 -12.16 -11.67
N ALA A 153 -15.01 -13.25 -12.43
CA ALA A 153 -14.77 -13.20 -13.87
C ALA A 153 -15.79 -12.35 -14.63
N ALA A 154 -17.07 -12.40 -14.26
CA ALA A 154 -18.14 -11.67 -14.96
C ALA A 154 -17.97 -10.15 -14.77
N ALA A 155 -17.65 -9.71 -13.54
CA ALA A 155 -17.41 -8.31 -13.23
C ALA A 155 -16.25 -7.70 -14.02
N VAL A 156 -15.20 -8.49 -14.30
CA VAL A 156 -13.94 -7.95 -14.85
C VAL A 156 -13.68 -8.31 -16.30
N ALA A 157 -14.49 -9.22 -16.91
CA ALA A 157 -14.25 -9.72 -18.27
C ALA A 157 -14.12 -8.61 -19.32
N LEU A 158 -14.87 -7.52 -19.20
CA LEU A 158 -14.82 -6.39 -20.14
C LEU A 158 -13.48 -5.64 -20.14
N TYR A 159 -12.69 -5.74 -19.06
CA TYR A 159 -11.37 -5.09 -18.96
C TYR A 159 -10.23 -5.95 -19.53
N GLY A 160 -10.53 -7.16 -20.00
CA GLY A 160 -9.62 -8.01 -20.77
C GLY A 160 -8.45 -8.55 -19.99
N GLN A 161 -7.26 -8.38 -20.58
CA GLN A 161 -6.02 -9.03 -20.16
C GLN A 161 -5.38 -8.51 -18.87
N GLN A 162 -5.83 -7.44 -18.31
CA GLN A 162 -5.20 -6.84 -17.12
C GLN A 162 -6.02 -7.06 -15.84
N ALA A 163 -7.14 -7.78 -15.97
CA ALA A 163 -8.13 -7.91 -14.93
C ALA A 163 -8.03 -9.20 -14.09
N ALA A 164 -7.03 -10.05 -14.32
CA ALA A 164 -6.85 -11.29 -13.55
C ALA A 164 -6.75 -11.04 -12.03
N ASN A 165 -6.15 -9.91 -11.62
CA ASN A 165 -6.01 -9.54 -10.21
C ASN A 165 -7.22 -8.77 -9.65
N GLY A 166 -8.34 -8.68 -10.41
CA GLY A 166 -9.48 -7.86 -10.06
C GLY A 166 -9.35 -6.41 -10.49
N VAL A 167 -10.41 -5.64 -10.28
CA VAL A 167 -10.48 -4.22 -10.69
C VAL A 167 -10.93 -3.37 -9.51
N LEU A 168 -10.24 -2.25 -9.30
CA LEU A 168 -10.67 -1.16 -8.44
C LEU A 168 -11.36 -0.10 -9.32
N LEU A 169 -12.68 -0.03 -9.25
CA LEU A 169 -13.50 0.92 -9.99
C LEU A 169 -13.78 2.13 -9.12
N VAL A 170 -13.30 3.30 -9.53
CA VAL A 170 -13.49 4.57 -8.84
C VAL A 170 -14.44 5.43 -9.64
N THR A 171 -15.50 5.89 -9.00
CA THR A 171 -16.47 6.84 -9.57
C THR A 171 -16.29 8.18 -8.88
N THR A 172 -16.13 9.26 -9.66
CA THR A 172 -16.01 10.60 -9.13
C THR A 172 -17.37 11.29 -9.03
N LYS A 173 -17.48 12.29 -8.15
CA LYS A 173 -18.71 13.06 -7.94
C LYS A 173 -19.15 13.79 -9.18
N ARG A 174 -20.46 13.80 -9.43
CA ARG A 174 -21.06 14.46 -10.58
C ARG A 174 -22.09 15.50 -10.18
N GLY A 175 -22.35 16.44 -11.10
CA GLY A 175 -23.36 17.46 -10.95
C GLY A 175 -24.78 16.89 -10.95
N PHE A 176 -25.69 17.62 -10.36
CA PHE A 176 -27.10 17.25 -10.24
C PHE A 176 -28.00 18.41 -10.72
N VAL A 177 -29.25 18.08 -11.03
CA VAL A 177 -30.25 19.10 -11.39
C VAL A 177 -30.75 19.75 -10.10
N GLY A 178 -30.46 21.02 -9.93
CA GLY A 178 -30.83 21.75 -8.72
C GLY A 178 -30.07 23.05 -8.54
N LYS A 179 -30.40 23.78 -7.48
CA LYS A 179 -29.67 24.97 -7.07
C LYS A 179 -28.23 24.54 -6.68
N THR A 180 -27.29 25.41 -6.93
CA THR A 180 -25.90 25.25 -6.50
C THR A 180 -25.83 24.95 -5.01
N THR A 181 -25.08 23.92 -4.67
CA THR A 181 -24.73 23.55 -3.30
C THR A 181 -23.23 23.67 -3.16
N ILE A 182 -22.80 24.22 -2.05
CA ILE A 182 -21.39 24.36 -1.71
C ILE A 182 -21.16 23.60 -0.41
N ASP A 183 -20.34 22.54 -0.48
CA ASP A 183 -19.90 21.77 0.70
C ASP A 183 -18.46 22.13 1.03
N VAL A 184 -18.21 22.62 2.23
CA VAL A 184 -16.89 22.95 2.75
C VAL A 184 -16.57 22.00 3.89
N ASN A 185 -15.47 21.28 3.78
CA ASN A 185 -14.98 20.35 4.80
C ASN A 185 -13.59 20.81 5.23
N VAL A 186 -13.40 21.02 6.52
CA VAL A 186 -12.12 21.37 7.12
C VAL A 186 -11.82 20.37 8.20
N ASN A 187 -10.64 19.75 8.14
CA ASN A 187 -10.16 18.82 9.15
C ASN A 187 -8.73 19.21 9.54
N ILE A 188 -8.52 19.55 10.79
CA ILE A 188 -7.22 19.96 11.33
C ILE A 188 -6.91 19.08 12.54
N GLY A 189 -5.70 18.57 12.61
CA GLY A 189 -5.29 17.68 13.67
C GLY A 189 -3.78 17.60 13.83
N TRP A 190 -3.38 16.72 14.71
CA TRP A 190 -1.99 16.40 14.95
C TRP A 190 -1.82 14.89 14.93
N GLN A 191 -0.61 14.48 14.60
CA GLN A 191 -0.20 13.08 14.59
C GLN A 191 1.07 12.89 15.41
N GLU A 192 1.21 11.71 15.99
CA GLU A 192 2.37 11.25 16.76
C GLU A 192 2.70 9.80 16.36
N PHE A 193 3.89 9.31 16.69
CA PHE A 193 4.19 7.90 16.47
C PHE A 193 3.35 7.01 17.39
N ALA A 194 2.75 5.96 16.81
CA ALA A 194 1.96 4.98 17.54
C ALA A 194 2.84 4.08 18.40
N ASN A 195 3.90 3.55 17.81
CA ASN A 195 4.94 2.75 18.47
C ASN A 195 6.30 3.29 18.07
N LYS A 196 7.22 3.32 19.01
CA LYS A 196 8.63 3.62 18.77
C LYS A 196 9.43 2.32 18.89
N PRO A 197 10.52 2.16 18.12
CA PRO A 197 11.45 1.06 18.31
C PRO A 197 12.02 1.02 19.75
N ASP A 198 11.98 -0.14 20.36
CA ASP A 198 12.44 -0.35 21.73
C ASP A 198 13.90 -0.81 21.74
N MET A 199 14.83 0.16 21.71
CA MET A 199 16.26 -0.05 21.56
C MET A 199 16.95 -0.11 22.94
N LEU A 200 18.13 -0.74 22.99
CA LEU A 200 18.99 -0.71 24.18
C LEU A 200 19.48 0.71 24.48
N ASN A 201 19.59 1.04 25.77
CA ASN A 201 20.32 2.23 26.20
C ASN A 201 21.84 1.97 26.25
N ALA A 202 22.66 3.00 26.48
CA ALA A 202 24.10 2.92 26.41
C ALA A 202 24.72 1.91 27.39
N TYR A 203 24.24 1.89 28.64
CA TYR A 203 24.69 0.95 29.66
C TYR A 203 24.32 -0.51 29.27
N GLU A 204 23.09 -0.72 28.88
CA GLU A 204 22.61 -2.05 28.46
C GLU A 204 23.36 -2.56 27.23
N TYR A 205 23.59 -1.67 26.24
CA TYR A 205 24.39 -1.99 25.05
C TYR A 205 25.82 -2.41 25.45
N ALA A 206 26.50 -1.60 26.27
CA ALA A 206 27.88 -1.86 26.67
C ALA A 206 28.03 -3.18 27.43
N VAL A 207 27.10 -3.49 28.34
CA VAL A 207 27.07 -4.76 29.08
C VAL A 207 26.89 -5.94 28.15
N LEU A 208 25.88 -5.91 27.29
CA LEU A 208 25.56 -7.03 26.40
C LEU A 208 26.59 -7.16 25.27
N HIS A 209 27.19 -6.07 24.81
CA HIS A 209 28.25 -6.10 23.82
C HIS A 209 29.53 -6.71 24.41
N ASN A 210 29.89 -6.38 25.65
CA ASN A 210 31.00 -7.05 26.35
C ASN A 210 30.73 -8.56 26.52
N GLN A 211 29.50 -8.94 26.84
CA GLN A 211 29.09 -10.34 26.88
C GLN A 211 29.28 -11.02 25.51
N ALA A 212 28.84 -10.34 24.42
CA ALA A 212 29.02 -10.85 23.07
C ALA A 212 30.49 -11.07 22.73
N ARG A 213 31.35 -10.11 23.07
CA ARG A 213 32.80 -10.24 22.87
C ARG A 213 33.42 -11.38 23.70
N THR A 214 32.99 -11.51 24.95
CA THR A 214 33.41 -12.64 25.81
C THR A 214 33.02 -13.98 25.21
N ASN A 215 31.81 -14.09 24.70
CA ASN A 215 31.35 -15.28 23.97
C ASN A 215 32.18 -15.59 22.71
N ASP A 216 32.71 -14.55 22.06
CA ASP A 216 33.57 -14.67 20.87
C ASP A 216 35.06 -14.91 21.22
N GLY A 217 35.40 -15.01 22.51
CA GLY A 217 36.79 -15.11 22.99
C GLY A 217 37.59 -13.83 22.79
N LEU A 218 36.97 -12.70 22.64
CA LEU A 218 37.59 -11.39 22.43
C LEU A 218 37.66 -10.58 23.71
N PRO A 219 38.67 -9.70 23.89
CA PRO A 219 38.72 -8.78 25.01
C PRO A 219 37.48 -7.87 25.05
N VAL A 220 37.00 -7.55 26.24
CA VAL A 220 35.96 -6.54 26.45
C VAL A 220 36.44 -5.17 25.97
N VAL A 221 35.50 -4.38 25.46
CA VAL A 221 35.74 -3.00 24.97
C VAL A 221 35.38 -1.97 26.03
N TYR A 222 34.33 -2.22 26.78
CA TYR A 222 33.85 -1.32 27.83
C TYR A 222 34.35 -1.83 29.17
N ASP A 223 35.26 -1.07 29.79
CA ASP A 223 35.85 -1.49 31.09
C ASP A 223 34.76 -1.58 32.16
N PRO A 224 34.62 -2.74 32.84
CA PRO A 224 33.64 -2.88 33.90
C PRO A 224 33.80 -1.87 35.04
N SER A 225 35.01 -1.33 35.24
CA SER A 225 35.33 -0.28 36.20
C SER A 225 36.60 0.50 35.73
N PRO A 226 36.50 1.79 35.42
CA PRO A 226 35.39 2.71 35.82
C PRO A 226 34.35 3.03 34.75
N ASP A 227 34.51 2.56 33.48
CA ASP A 227 33.74 3.09 32.32
C ASP A 227 32.27 2.75 32.36
N LEU A 228 31.91 1.43 32.43
CA LEU A 228 30.54 0.97 32.38
C LEU A 228 29.57 1.75 33.26
N PRO A 229 29.88 2.00 34.54
CA PRO A 229 29.00 2.75 35.44
C PRO A 229 28.77 4.19 35.04
N ASN A 230 29.53 4.75 34.09
CA ASN A 230 29.47 6.18 33.73
C ASN A 230 28.52 6.43 32.55
N TYR A 231 28.18 5.40 31.77
CA TYR A 231 27.23 5.52 30.67
C TYR A 231 25.85 5.97 31.19
N GLY A 232 25.32 7.02 30.60
CA GLY A 232 23.98 7.56 30.93
C GLY A 232 23.91 8.39 32.19
N LYS A 233 25.03 8.61 32.94
CA LYS A 233 25.03 9.47 34.13
C LYS A 233 24.86 10.96 33.80
N GLY A 234 25.22 11.39 32.59
CA GLY A 234 25.22 12.81 32.20
C GLY A 234 26.29 13.64 32.94
N GLY A 235 26.10 14.94 33.05
CA GLY A 235 27.03 15.83 33.71
C GLY A 235 28.41 15.83 33.02
N VAL A 236 29.48 15.59 33.80
CA VAL A 236 30.85 15.51 33.27
C VAL A 236 31.09 14.38 32.29
N TYR A 237 30.26 13.36 32.33
CA TYR A 237 30.35 12.17 31.47
C TYR A 237 29.50 12.28 30.21
N GLN A 238 28.69 13.33 30.04
CA GLN A 238 27.70 13.40 28.93
C GLN A 238 28.31 13.31 27.53
N TYR A 239 29.57 13.72 27.36
CA TYR A 239 30.25 13.70 26.05
C TYR A 239 31.19 12.51 25.88
N THR A 240 31.76 11.96 26.95
CA THR A 240 32.66 10.82 26.90
C THR A 240 31.94 9.47 27.07
N HIS A 241 30.79 9.49 27.77
CA HIS A 241 29.97 8.32 28.01
C HIS A 241 28.48 8.65 27.68
N PRO A 242 28.19 9.04 26.42
CA PRO A 242 26.85 9.46 26.04
C PRO A 242 25.86 8.31 26.15
N ASP A 243 24.58 8.68 26.25
CA ASP A 243 23.43 7.78 26.13
C ASP A 243 22.39 8.45 25.27
N ASN A 244 22.46 8.18 23.98
CA ASN A 244 21.60 8.79 22.97
C ASN A 244 20.31 8.00 22.77
N ASN A 245 19.20 8.50 23.28
CA ASN A 245 17.90 8.06 22.80
C ASN A 245 17.54 8.85 21.52
N TYR A 246 18.01 8.37 20.38
CA TYR A 246 17.85 9.06 19.10
C TYR A 246 16.39 9.34 18.73
N PHE A 247 15.44 8.43 19.06
CA PHE A 247 14.02 8.66 18.79
C PHE A 247 13.45 9.82 19.61
N ASP A 248 13.82 9.96 20.87
CA ASP A 248 13.33 11.07 21.70
C ASP A 248 14.04 12.38 21.40
N GLN A 249 15.31 12.35 20.98
CA GLN A 249 16.09 13.52 20.63
C GLN A 249 15.74 14.09 19.24
N LEU A 250 15.63 13.20 18.23
CA LEU A 250 15.55 13.60 16.83
C LEU A 250 14.12 13.71 16.28
N PHE A 251 13.12 13.27 17.04
CA PHE A 251 11.73 13.35 16.61
C PHE A 251 10.89 14.24 17.51
N LYS A 252 9.98 14.99 16.90
CA LYS A 252 8.93 15.75 17.58
C LYS A 252 7.94 14.82 18.24
N LYS A 253 7.33 15.27 19.32
CA LYS A 253 6.22 14.54 19.96
C LYS A 253 5.00 14.48 19.04
N SER A 254 4.72 15.55 18.29
CA SER A 254 3.61 15.61 17.35
C SER A 254 3.86 16.60 16.23
N THR A 255 3.12 16.45 15.13
CA THR A 255 3.13 17.35 13.98
C THR A 255 1.72 17.59 13.45
N LEU A 256 1.54 18.70 12.70
CA LEU A 256 0.26 19.11 12.15
C LEU A 256 -0.10 18.29 10.92
N ILE A 257 -1.37 17.90 10.84
CA ILE A 257 -2.02 17.42 9.63
C ILE A 257 -3.26 18.28 9.36
N SER A 258 -3.53 18.57 8.10
CA SER A 258 -4.77 19.26 7.72
C SER A 258 -5.26 18.82 6.37
N ASN A 259 -6.58 18.79 6.21
CA ASN A 259 -7.24 18.41 4.98
C ASN A 259 -8.47 19.30 4.79
N VAL A 260 -8.51 20.03 3.67
CA VAL A 260 -9.59 20.95 3.31
C VAL A 260 -10.15 20.52 1.97
N GLY A 261 -11.47 20.43 1.87
CA GLY A 261 -12.15 20.09 0.63
C GLY A 261 -13.37 21.01 0.41
N ILE A 262 -13.52 21.46 -0.82
CA ILE A 262 -14.64 22.27 -1.26
C ILE A 262 -15.27 21.60 -2.47
N ASN A 263 -16.56 21.32 -2.40
CA ASN A 263 -17.36 20.81 -3.51
C ASN A 263 -18.42 21.85 -3.89
N ILE A 264 -18.51 22.19 -5.15
CA ILE A 264 -19.50 23.11 -5.71
C ILE A 264 -20.25 22.36 -6.81
N GLY A 265 -21.50 22.00 -6.55
CA GLY A 265 -22.28 21.20 -7.47
C GLY A 265 -23.66 21.80 -7.71
N GLY A 266 -24.21 21.51 -8.89
CA GLY A 266 -25.55 21.96 -9.27
C GLY A 266 -25.78 21.86 -10.76
N GLY A 267 -26.82 22.55 -11.25
CA GLY A 267 -27.09 22.67 -12.67
C GLY A 267 -28.55 22.60 -13.06
N THR A 268 -28.75 22.59 -14.34
CA THR A 268 -30.07 22.48 -15.00
C THR A 268 -30.19 21.12 -15.69
N LYS A 269 -31.31 20.84 -16.34
CA LYS A 269 -31.47 19.67 -17.22
C LYS A 269 -30.50 19.71 -18.40
N ALA A 270 -30.07 20.89 -18.85
CA ALA A 270 -29.14 21.04 -19.97
C ALA A 270 -27.67 20.89 -19.55
N VAL A 271 -27.30 21.46 -18.42
CA VAL A 271 -25.88 21.40 -17.93
C VAL A 271 -25.86 21.13 -16.43
N ARG A 272 -25.13 20.12 -16.02
CA ARG A 272 -24.84 19.80 -14.63
C ARG A 272 -23.34 19.88 -14.43
N TYR A 273 -22.92 20.37 -13.28
CA TYR A 273 -21.51 20.53 -12.97
C TYR A 273 -21.19 20.14 -11.53
N MET A 274 -19.98 19.67 -11.34
CA MET A 274 -19.35 19.46 -10.05
C MET A 274 -17.91 19.95 -10.13
N VAL A 275 -17.54 20.88 -9.29
CA VAL A 275 -16.16 21.37 -9.12
C VAL A 275 -15.71 21.02 -7.72
N THR A 276 -14.59 20.33 -7.63
CA THR A 276 -13.96 19.93 -6.37
C THR A 276 -12.58 20.53 -6.27
N ALA A 277 -12.30 21.22 -5.18
CA ALA A 277 -10.96 21.69 -4.83
C ALA A 277 -10.53 21.05 -3.50
N GLY A 278 -9.31 20.57 -3.43
CA GLY A 278 -8.74 19.94 -2.25
C GLY A 278 -7.36 20.48 -1.90
N TYR A 279 -7.09 20.66 -0.62
CA TYR A 279 -5.76 20.93 -0.08
C TYR A 279 -5.47 19.99 1.07
N MET A 280 -4.26 19.42 1.08
CA MET A 280 -3.78 18.56 2.15
C MET A 280 -2.37 18.97 2.56
N HIS A 281 -2.15 19.05 3.86
CA HIS A 281 -0.84 19.19 4.47
C HIS A 281 -0.59 18.01 5.40
N ASN A 282 0.59 17.37 5.24
CA ASN A 282 1.08 16.34 6.14
C ASN A 282 2.52 16.69 6.54
N GLY A 283 2.72 17.06 7.80
CA GLY A 283 4.01 17.40 8.37
C GLY A 283 4.81 16.18 8.79
N GLY A 284 6.13 16.27 8.71
CA GLY A 284 7.05 15.27 9.23
C GLY A 284 7.38 15.47 10.70
N MET A 285 7.99 14.44 11.27
CA MET A 285 8.22 14.34 12.71
C MET A 285 9.65 14.71 13.14
N PHE A 286 10.57 15.08 12.22
CA PHE A 286 11.94 15.39 12.61
C PHE A 286 12.07 16.69 13.40
N ASN A 287 12.94 16.68 14.42
CA ASN A 287 13.48 17.85 15.10
C ASN A 287 14.64 18.46 14.30
N TYR A 288 15.10 19.63 14.68
CA TYR A 288 16.32 20.30 14.16
C TYR A 288 16.32 20.56 12.65
N THR A 289 15.15 20.66 12.04
CA THR A 289 14.99 20.81 10.59
C THR A 289 15.12 22.26 10.12
N ASP A 290 15.19 23.22 11.04
CA ASP A 290 15.21 24.67 10.77
C ASP A 290 16.50 25.34 11.30
N LEU A 291 17.59 24.57 11.42
CA LEU A 291 18.91 25.07 11.84
C LEU A 291 19.62 25.89 10.75
N ASN A 292 19.18 25.81 9.51
CA ASN A 292 19.72 26.54 8.37
C ASN A 292 18.72 27.62 7.90
N ASP A 293 19.13 28.45 6.95
CA ASP A 293 18.25 29.41 6.26
C ASP A 293 17.11 28.73 5.44
N TYR A 294 17.11 27.42 5.42
CA TYR A 294 16.11 26.58 4.75
C TYR A 294 15.67 25.45 5.70
N SER A 295 14.44 24.97 5.52
CA SER A 295 13.95 23.83 6.29
C SER A 295 14.24 22.52 5.56
N THR A 296 14.74 21.52 6.29
CA THR A 296 14.94 20.14 5.85
C THR A 296 13.77 19.22 6.21
N GLN A 297 12.71 19.77 6.83
CA GLN A 297 11.58 18.97 7.33
C GLN A 297 10.91 18.15 6.24
N VAL A 298 10.65 16.88 6.54
CA VAL A 298 9.74 16.05 5.76
C VAL A 298 8.36 16.70 5.76
N ARG A 299 7.81 16.94 4.60
CA ARG A 299 6.46 17.48 4.46
C ARG A 299 5.87 17.17 3.11
N MET A 300 4.56 17.05 3.07
CA MET A 300 3.79 16.97 1.84
C MET A 300 2.72 18.05 1.83
N ASN A 301 2.66 18.79 0.72
CA ASN A 301 1.54 19.68 0.39
C ASN A 301 0.94 19.23 -0.93
N ARG A 302 -0.35 18.94 -0.94
CA ARG A 302 -1.08 18.44 -2.09
C ARG A 302 -2.23 19.37 -2.42
N PHE A 303 -2.35 19.75 -3.68
CA PHE A 303 -3.47 20.48 -4.24
C PHE A 303 -4.14 19.62 -5.31
N ASN A 304 -5.45 19.51 -5.23
CA ASN A 304 -6.29 18.85 -6.22
C ASN A 304 -7.34 19.84 -6.72
N LEU A 305 -7.61 19.77 -8.02
CA LEU A 305 -8.74 20.47 -8.64
C LEU A 305 -9.36 19.54 -9.68
N ARG A 306 -10.67 19.33 -9.59
CA ARG A 306 -11.43 18.55 -10.58
C ARG A 306 -12.70 19.30 -10.97
N SER A 307 -13.03 19.24 -12.26
CA SER A 307 -14.28 19.76 -12.81
C SER A 307 -14.93 18.69 -13.67
N ASN A 308 -16.12 18.27 -13.31
CA ASN A 308 -16.93 17.29 -14.03
C ASN A 308 -18.18 18.00 -14.57
N LEU A 309 -18.37 17.97 -15.89
CA LEU A 309 -19.46 18.59 -16.62
C LEU A 309 -20.26 17.54 -17.39
N ASP A 310 -21.58 17.52 -17.19
CA ASP A 310 -22.52 16.74 -18.00
C ASP A 310 -23.40 17.70 -18.78
N ILE A 311 -23.38 17.64 -20.10
CA ILE A 311 -24.05 18.55 -21.01
C ILE A 311 -25.01 17.76 -21.89
N ASN A 312 -26.30 18.06 -21.83
CA ASN A 312 -27.29 17.60 -22.80
C ASN A 312 -27.36 18.63 -23.94
N ILE A 313 -26.60 18.40 -25.01
CA ILE A 313 -26.49 19.28 -26.18
C ILE A 313 -27.83 19.34 -26.91
N THR A 314 -28.47 18.19 -27.05
CA THR A 314 -29.83 18.03 -27.54
C THR A 314 -30.59 17.03 -26.68
N LYS A 315 -31.85 16.72 -27.01
CA LYS A 315 -32.58 15.64 -26.32
C LYS A 315 -31.94 14.27 -26.48
N ASN A 316 -31.17 14.07 -27.54
CA ASN A 316 -30.57 12.80 -27.94
C ASN A 316 -29.06 12.76 -27.83
N LEU A 317 -28.38 13.92 -27.82
CA LEU A 317 -26.92 14.01 -27.78
C LEU A 317 -26.48 14.59 -26.44
N SER A 318 -25.63 13.86 -25.73
CA SER A 318 -25.01 14.31 -24.50
C SER A 318 -23.48 14.26 -24.60
N ALA A 319 -22.85 15.18 -23.88
CA ALA A 319 -21.39 15.22 -23.71
C ALA A 319 -21.04 15.18 -22.23
N GLN A 320 -19.96 14.50 -21.90
CA GLN A 320 -19.33 14.49 -20.60
C GLN A 320 -17.90 15.00 -20.76
N ILE A 321 -17.52 15.98 -19.95
CA ILE A 321 -16.17 16.55 -19.93
C ILE A 321 -15.68 16.52 -18.50
N ASP A 322 -14.61 15.80 -18.24
CA ASP A 322 -13.99 15.72 -16.94
C ASP A 322 -12.55 16.20 -17.04
N MET A 323 -12.14 17.09 -16.16
CA MET A 323 -10.78 17.63 -16.09
C MET A 323 -10.30 17.54 -14.66
N GLY A 324 -9.15 16.91 -14.44
CA GLY A 324 -8.51 16.78 -13.14
C GLY A 324 -7.07 17.23 -13.16
N GLY A 325 -6.64 17.85 -12.08
CA GLY A 325 -5.25 18.25 -11.90
C GLY A 325 -4.82 18.06 -10.45
N ARG A 326 -3.59 17.57 -10.28
CA ARG A 326 -2.93 17.43 -8.97
C ARG A 326 -1.53 18.01 -9.02
N VAL A 327 -1.18 18.74 -7.97
CA VAL A 327 0.20 19.15 -7.68
C VAL A 327 0.53 18.70 -6.25
N ASP A 328 1.58 17.91 -6.11
CA ASP A 328 2.04 17.36 -4.85
C ASP A 328 3.51 17.72 -4.66
N SER A 329 3.80 18.55 -3.67
CA SER A 329 5.16 18.96 -3.31
C SER A 329 5.57 18.23 -2.03
N ARG A 330 6.56 17.34 -2.16
CA ARG A 330 7.16 16.60 -1.06
C ARG A 330 8.56 17.10 -0.82
N ARG A 331 8.92 17.30 0.43
CA ARG A 331 10.29 17.67 0.83
C ARG A 331 10.83 16.62 1.79
N PHE A 332 12.11 16.36 1.68
CA PHE A 332 12.88 15.45 2.52
C PHE A 332 14.21 16.09 2.91
N PRO A 333 14.84 15.68 4.01
CA PRO A 333 16.26 15.95 4.23
C PRO A 333 17.08 15.45 3.04
N GLY A 334 18.23 16.05 2.78
CA GLY A 334 19.13 15.65 1.72
C GLY A 334 19.69 14.24 1.93
N GLY A 335 19.94 13.52 0.83
CA GLY A 335 20.48 12.15 0.89
C GLY A 335 20.40 11.45 -0.45
N ASP A 336 20.98 10.26 -0.53
CA ASP A 336 20.98 9.44 -1.73
C ASP A 336 19.64 8.75 -1.96
N ASP A 337 18.86 8.56 -0.88
CA ASP A 337 17.54 7.96 -0.93
C ASP A 337 16.45 8.98 -1.29
N TYR A 338 15.40 8.53 -1.99
CA TYR A 338 14.21 9.32 -2.30
C TYR A 338 13.18 9.34 -1.17
N ASN A 339 13.59 8.93 0.05
CA ASN A 339 12.76 8.81 1.24
C ASN A 339 13.64 8.93 2.50
N THR A 340 13.06 8.69 3.66
CA THR A 340 13.76 8.79 4.94
C THR A 340 14.40 7.48 5.41
N SER A 341 14.39 6.42 4.62
CA SER A 341 14.89 5.10 5.04
C SER A 341 16.36 5.12 5.49
N GLY A 342 17.22 5.82 4.76
CA GLY A 342 18.64 5.94 5.13
C GLY A 342 18.85 6.63 6.47
N ILE A 343 18.02 7.63 6.80
CA ILE A 343 18.08 8.33 8.11
C ILE A 343 17.58 7.40 9.22
N LEU A 344 16.45 6.71 9.00
CA LEU A 344 15.90 5.77 9.98
C LEU A 344 16.85 4.61 10.25
N ASN A 345 17.45 4.05 9.19
CA ASN A 345 18.47 3.02 9.33
C ASN A 345 19.66 3.51 10.15
N THR A 346 20.14 4.74 9.92
CA THR A 346 21.21 5.31 10.72
C THR A 346 20.79 5.44 12.19
N ILE A 347 19.59 5.93 12.47
CA ILE A 347 19.04 6.08 13.83
C ILE A 347 18.96 4.71 14.55
N MET A 348 18.48 3.66 13.86
CA MET A 348 18.31 2.34 14.47
C MET A 348 19.63 1.57 14.63
N ARG A 349 20.62 1.81 13.77
CA ARG A 349 21.88 1.08 13.75
C ARG A 349 22.97 1.70 14.58
N THR A 350 22.98 3.04 14.77
CA THR A 350 23.99 3.71 15.54
C THR A 350 23.86 3.36 17.03
N PRO A 351 24.90 2.80 17.68
CA PRO A 351 24.87 2.51 19.10
C PRO A 351 24.73 3.79 19.94
N PRO A 352 23.99 3.76 21.05
CA PRO A 352 23.66 4.95 21.82
C PRO A 352 24.86 5.59 22.55
N GLN A 353 25.93 4.80 22.77
CA GLN A 353 27.16 5.24 23.46
C GLN A 353 28.30 5.62 22.53
N GLU A 354 28.15 5.47 21.22
CA GLU A 354 29.28 5.56 20.27
C GLU A 354 29.93 6.93 20.22
N TYR A 355 29.10 7.98 20.19
CA TYR A 355 29.57 9.39 20.22
C TYR A 355 28.43 10.30 20.71
N PRO A 356 28.72 11.50 21.26
CA PRO A 356 27.70 12.47 21.57
C PRO A 356 27.08 13.02 20.28
N LEU A 357 25.78 13.24 20.25
CA LEU A 357 25.09 13.73 19.04
C LEU A 357 25.69 15.07 18.57
N VAL A 358 26.04 15.92 19.53
CA VAL A 358 26.77 17.19 19.33
C VAL A 358 27.88 17.28 20.36
N ASN A 359 29.07 17.61 19.94
CA ASN A 359 30.25 17.76 20.77
C ASN A 359 30.19 19.06 21.62
N PRO A 360 31.07 19.22 22.63
CA PRO A 360 31.13 20.43 23.46
C PRO A 360 31.33 21.74 22.69
N ASP A 361 32.02 21.71 21.55
CA ASP A 361 32.27 22.85 20.68
C ASP A 361 31.13 23.13 19.67
N GLY A 362 30.07 22.36 19.71
CA GLY A 362 28.94 22.46 18.80
C GLY A 362 29.10 21.69 17.48
N SER A 363 30.24 21.05 17.26
CA SER A 363 30.43 20.19 16.09
C SER A 363 29.61 18.88 16.19
N LEU A 364 29.37 18.24 15.05
CA LEU A 364 28.65 16.93 15.01
C LEU A 364 29.56 15.82 15.51
N GLY A 365 29.10 15.01 16.44
CA GLY A 365 29.82 13.82 16.89
C GLY A 365 29.87 12.73 15.80
N GLY A 366 30.93 11.93 15.83
CA GLY A 366 31.13 10.80 14.94
C GLY A 366 32.33 9.99 15.33
N SER A 367 32.56 8.86 14.63
CA SER A 367 33.75 8.04 14.83
C SER A 367 34.27 7.53 13.49
N SER A 368 35.43 6.89 13.49
CA SER A 368 35.99 6.27 12.28
C SER A 368 35.06 5.22 11.65
N ARG A 369 34.19 4.63 12.44
CA ARG A 369 33.22 3.65 12.01
C ARG A 369 31.89 4.27 11.62
N TYR A 370 31.44 5.27 12.35
CA TYR A 370 30.14 5.93 12.15
C TYR A 370 30.37 7.39 11.74
N THR A 371 30.65 7.60 10.45
CA THR A 371 30.83 8.94 9.86
C THR A 371 29.52 9.60 9.46
N ASP A 372 28.39 8.92 9.68
CA ASP A 372 27.04 9.38 9.36
C ASP A 372 26.26 9.71 10.65
N ASN A 373 26.45 10.91 11.16
CA ASN A 373 25.68 11.41 12.30
C ASN A 373 24.20 11.60 11.90
N PRO A 374 23.21 11.03 12.64
CA PRO A 374 21.80 11.14 12.28
C PRO A 374 21.25 12.56 12.33
N LEU A 375 21.75 13.44 13.23
CA LEU A 375 21.41 14.87 13.22
C LEU A 375 22.00 15.56 11.98
N GLY A 376 23.23 15.21 11.60
CA GLY A 376 23.87 15.67 10.36
C GLY A 376 23.05 15.34 9.13
N LYS A 377 22.55 14.10 9.04
CA LYS A 377 21.64 13.68 7.95
C LYS A 377 20.33 14.46 7.94
N ILE A 378 19.75 14.75 9.09
CA ILE A 378 18.50 15.52 9.19
C ILE A 378 18.72 16.99 8.85
N ALA A 379 19.72 17.62 9.42
CA ALA A 379 19.88 19.08 9.41
C ALA A 379 20.90 19.60 8.40
N HIS A 380 22.03 18.89 8.22
CA HIS A 380 23.21 19.46 7.54
C HIS A 380 23.42 18.95 6.10
N ARG A 381 22.76 17.89 5.66
CA ARG A 381 22.95 17.32 4.33
C ARG A 381 22.21 18.06 3.20
N GLY A 382 21.51 19.16 3.53
CA GLY A 382 20.69 19.91 2.59
C GLY A 382 19.27 19.35 2.50
N TYR A 383 18.63 19.49 1.34
CA TYR A 383 17.25 19.01 1.14
C TYR A 383 16.96 18.57 -0.29
N ARG A 384 15.99 17.69 -0.41
CA ARG A 384 15.40 17.23 -1.67
C ARG A 384 13.94 17.68 -1.75
N THR A 385 13.51 18.19 -2.88
CA THR A 385 12.11 18.46 -3.17
C THR A 385 11.68 17.61 -4.36
N VAL A 386 10.62 16.82 -4.17
CA VAL A 386 9.99 16.03 -5.22
C VAL A 386 8.66 16.67 -5.55
N LEU A 387 8.49 17.08 -6.81
CA LEU A 387 7.29 17.74 -7.30
C LEU A 387 6.56 16.83 -8.27
N TYR A 388 5.43 16.29 -7.85
CA TYR A 388 4.53 15.51 -8.70
C TYR A 388 3.49 16.43 -9.32
N ARG A 389 3.28 16.29 -10.62
CA ARG A 389 2.22 16.98 -11.36
C ARG A 389 1.47 15.96 -12.20
N ASN A 390 0.16 16.00 -12.11
CA ASN A 390 -0.72 15.22 -12.96
C ASN A 390 -1.79 16.11 -13.56
N LEU A 391 -2.10 15.85 -14.81
CA LEU A 391 -3.23 16.44 -15.52
C LEU A 391 -3.95 15.31 -16.24
N ASP A 392 -5.23 15.18 -16.03
CA ASP A 392 -6.10 14.25 -16.72
C ASP A 392 -7.31 14.99 -17.34
N MET A 393 -7.69 14.56 -18.53
CA MET A 393 -8.84 15.06 -19.25
C MET A 393 -9.59 13.90 -19.90
N THR A 394 -10.90 13.92 -19.79
CA THR A 394 -11.80 12.95 -20.44
C THR A 394 -12.89 13.69 -21.20
N LEU A 395 -13.17 13.21 -22.41
CA LEU A 395 -14.31 13.64 -23.21
C LEU A 395 -15.08 12.41 -23.67
N LYS A 396 -16.39 12.38 -23.40
CA LYS A 396 -17.31 11.34 -23.91
C LYS A 396 -18.48 12.00 -24.61
N LEU A 397 -18.88 11.44 -25.74
CA LEU A 397 -20.07 11.81 -26.47
C LEU A 397 -20.99 10.59 -26.55
N LYS A 398 -22.26 10.76 -26.26
CA LYS A 398 -23.28 9.71 -26.34
C LYS A 398 -24.49 10.21 -27.11
N TYR A 399 -24.91 9.45 -28.10
CA TYR A 399 -26.14 9.66 -28.83
C TYR A 399 -27.15 8.58 -28.48
N ASP A 400 -28.33 8.97 -28.01
CA ASP A 400 -29.44 8.07 -27.72
C ASP A 400 -30.44 8.16 -28.87
N PHE A 401 -30.80 7.01 -29.47
CA PHE A 401 -31.69 6.97 -30.61
C PHE A 401 -33.16 7.27 -30.23
N GLY A 402 -33.44 7.40 -28.94
CA GLY A 402 -34.72 7.86 -28.43
C GLY A 402 -35.90 7.01 -28.88
N GLU A 403 -36.83 7.67 -29.57
CA GLU A 403 -38.05 6.99 -30.07
C GLU A 403 -37.82 6.18 -31.35
N THR A 404 -36.78 6.47 -32.12
CA THR A 404 -36.46 5.78 -33.37
C THR A 404 -36.12 4.31 -33.12
N VAL A 405 -35.22 4.06 -32.13
CA VAL A 405 -34.89 2.71 -31.65
C VAL A 405 -34.79 2.78 -30.14
N LYS A 406 -35.93 2.53 -29.46
CA LYS A 406 -35.99 2.63 -27.99
C LYS A 406 -34.93 1.76 -27.32
N GLY A 407 -34.10 2.39 -26.47
CA GLY A 407 -33.09 1.74 -25.69
C GLY A 407 -31.72 1.60 -26.36
N LEU A 408 -31.59 1.94 -27.65
CA LEU A 408 -30.29 1.94 -28.33
C LEU A 408 -29.57 3.27 -28.13
N SER A 409 -28.29 3.19 -27.75
CA SER A 409 -27.38 4.34 -27.73
C SER A 409 -26.00 3.95 -28.27
N VAL A 410 -25.31 4.92 -28.83
CA VAL A 410 -23.92 4.80 -29.27
C VAL A 410 -23.09 5.89 -28.65
N GLY A 411 -21.83 5.63 -28.45
CA GLY A 411 -20.94 6.65 -27.91
C GLY A 411 -19.48 6.45 -28.28
N ILE A 412 -18.75 7.52 -28.15
CA ILE A 412 -17.30 7.55 -28.25
C ILE A 412 -16.75 8.30 -27.07
N GLY A 413 -15.56 7.91 -26.62
CA GLY A 413 -14.87 8.56 -25.53
C GLY A 413 -13.38 8.53 -25.71
N GLY A 414 -12.71 9.49 -25.08
CA GLY A 414 -11.25 9.51 -25.02
C GLY A 414 -10.77 10.14 -23.74
N SER A 415 -9.65 9.68 -23.23
CA SER A 415 -8.95 10.34 -22.14
C SER A 415 -7.47 10.51 -22.41
N ALA A 416 -6.93 11.61 -21.91
CA ALA A 416 -5.51 11.93 -21.97
C ALA A 416 -5.03 12.23 -20.54
N MET A 417 -3.95 11.58 -20.15
CA MET A 417 -3.29 11.79 -18.87
C MET A 417 -1.82 12.06 -19.08
N ASN A 418 -1.29 13.05 -18.38
CA ASN A 418 0.14 13.34 -18.33
C ASN A 418 0.55 13.45 -16.87
N ALA A 419 1.49 12.63 -16.45
CA ALA A 419 2.04 12.65 -15.11
C ALA A 419 3.55 12.82 -15.15
N MET A 420 4.09 13.67 -14.27
CA MET A 420 5.51 13.99 -14.18
C MET A 420 5.95 14.10 -12.73
N SER A 421 7.13 13.59 -12.44
CA SER A 421 7.84 13.77 -11.17
C SER A 421 9.18 14.45 -11.44
N LEU A 422 9.37 15.62 -10.84
CA LEU A 422 10.61 16.39 -10.87
C LEU A 422 11.30 16.27 -9.52
N ILE A 423 12.62 16.20 -9.52
CA ILE A 423 13.44 16.21 -8.32
C ILE A 423 14.35 17.42 -8.39
N ASP A 424 14.31 18.22 -7.33
CA ASP A 424 15.22 19.31 -7.08
C ASP A 424 16.02 19.02 -5.81
N ASP A 425 17.29 18.73 -5.99
CA ASP A 425 18.24 18.45 -4.92
C ASP A 425 19.10 19.66 -4.63
N LYS A 426 19.29 19.95 -3.37
CA LYS A 426 20.31 20.83 -2.85
C LYS A 426 21.05 20.09 -1.76
N LEU A 427 22.15 19.49 -2.11
CA LEU A 427 22.90 18.54 -1.28
C LEU A 427 24.27 19.05 -0.97
N ARG A 428 24.77 18.70 0.21
CA ARG A 428 26.14 18.89 0.64
C ARG A 428 26.59 17.74 1.54
N SER A 429 27.91 17.56 1.66
CA SER A 429 28.52 16.74 2.70
C SER A 429 28.66 17.54 3.99
N PHE A 430 28.79 16.83 5.10
CA PHE A 430 29.07 17.43 6.42
C PHE A 430 30.19 16.66 7.12
N ALA A 431 30.99 17.40 7.89
CA ALA A 431 32.04 16.86 8.73
C ALA A 431 31.46 16.32 10.04
N VAL A 432 32.09 15.26 10.58
CA VAL A 432 31.84 14.75 11.94
C VAL A 432 33.18 14.68 12.69
N PHE A 433 33.11 14.76 14.00
CA PHE A 433 34.31 14.86 14.84
C PHE A 433 34.24 13.83 15.96
N ASP A 434 35.33 13.09 16.11
CA ASP A 434 35.57 12.13 17.18
C ASP A 434 36.32 12.82 18.32
N ILE A 435 35.89 12.62 19.56
CA ILE A 435 36.59 13.15 20.74
C ILE A 435 37.81 12.27 21.03
N THR A 436 39.00 12.78 20.79
CA THR A 436 40.27 12.06 21.02
C THR A 436 40.90 12.35 22.35
N GLY A 437 40.45 13.40 23.04
CA GLY A 437 40.85 13.76 24.40
C GLY A 437 39.75 14.57 25.08
N ALA A 438 39.63 14.43 26.40
CA ALA A 438 38.65 15.12 27.21
C ALA A 438 39.27 15.56 28.54
N PRO A 439 38.75 16.62 29.19
CA PRO A 439 39.15 16.96 30.55
C PRO A 439 38.93 15.79 31.51
N ASP A 440 39.82 15.68 32.51
CA ASP A 440 39.66 14.72 33.58
C ASP A 440 38.32 14.97 34.32
N PRO A 441 37.44 13.98 34.44
CA PRO A 441 36.09 14.18 34.97
C PRO A 441 36.02 14.56 36.45
N VAL A 442 37.15 14.37 37.22
CA VAL A 442 37.21 14.66 38.65
C VAL A 442 37.84 16.02 38.87
N THR A 443 38.93 16.33 38.16
CA THR A 443 39.73 17.56 38.37
C THR A 443 39.34 18.66 37.41
N GLY A 444 38.69 18.36 36.30
CA GLY A 444 38.38 19.34 35.23
C GLY A 444 39.59 19.80 34.43
N VAL A 445 40.76 19.20 34.62
CA VAL A 445 42.01 19.60 33.95
C VAL A 445 42.07 18.90 32.58
N GLY A 446 42.43 19.68 31.55
CA GLY A 446 42.55 19.25 30.17
C GLY A 446 41.56 19.97 29.25
N GLU A 447 41.66 19.73 27.98
CA GLU A 447 40.82 20.30 26.94
C GLU A 447 40.26 19.20 26.04
N TYR A 448 39.14 19.46 25.40
CA TYR A 448 38.61 18.54 24.37
C TYR A 448 39.45 18.67 23.12
N THR A 449 39.89 17.54 22.58
CA THR A 449 40.57 17.46 21.29
C THR A 449 39.78 16.55 20.34
N TYR A 450 39.83 16.88 19.05
CA TYR A 450 38.95 16.28 18.07
C TYR A 450 39.73 15.75 16.87
N ARG A 451 39.23 14.68 16.26
CA ARG A 451 39.63 14.20 14.96
C ARG A 451 38.48 14.30 13.99
N GLN A 452 38.68 15.02 12.89
CA GLN A 452 37.69 15.21 11.85
C GLN A 452 37.64 13.99 10.92
N TYR A 453 36.39 13.63 10.51
CA TYR A 453 36.07 12.73 9.42
C TYR A 453 35.12 13.45 8.46
N ASN A 454 35.29 13.19 7.16
CA ASN A 454 34.62 13.91 6.08
C ASN A 454 34.88 15.41 6.06
N ASP A 455 34.44 16.09 5.02
CA ASP A 455 34.56 17.52 4.84
C ASP A 455 33.20 18.16 4.65
N ASP A 456 33.05 19.37 5.14
CA ASP A 456 31.94 20.23 4.79
C ASP A 456 32.09 20.72 3.35
N THR A 457 31.01 20.66 2.59
CA THR A 457 30.93 21.18 1.22
C THR A 457 29.82 22.20 1.08
N ASP A 458 29.93 23.06 0.07
CA ASP A 458 28.84 23.96 -0.31
C ASP A 458 27.64 23.18 -0.86
N LEU A 459 26.44 23.79 -0.80
CA LEU A 459 25.21 23.23 -1.39
C LEU A 459 25.35 23.15 -2.91
N ALA A 460 25.43 21.93 -3.43
CA ALA A 460 25.32 21.65 -4.86
C ALA A 460 23.85 21.50 -5.27
N TRP A 461 23.48 22.16 -6.37
CA TRP A 461 22.13 22.04 -6.92
C TRP A 461 22.10 21.10 -8.12
N GLN A 462 21.13 20.20 -8.12
CA GLN A 462 20.83 19.31 -9.21
C GLN A 462 19.31 19.23 -9.41
N SER A 463 18.84 19.36 -10.64
CA SER A 463 17.44 19.13 -11.00
C SER A 463 17.35 18.05 -12.07
N SER A 464 16.40 17.14 -11.91
CA SER A 464 16.19 16.04 -12.86
C SER A 464 14.73 15.66 -12.96
N VAL A 465 14.34 15.13 -14.13
CA VAL A 465 13.06 14.45 -14.30
C VAL A 465 13.20 13.00 -13.82
N ASN A 466 12.57 12.68 -12.69
CA ASN A 466 12.56 11.32 -12.16
C ASN A 466 11.69 10.37 -13.00
N SER A 467 10.48 10.83 -13.34
CA SER A 467 9.59 10.07 -14.22
C SER A 467 8.64 11.01 -14.95
N GLN A 468 8.34 10.67 -16.19
CA GLN A 468 7.28 11.33 -16.94
C GLN A 468 6.63 10.29 -17.83
N TYR A 469 5.31 10.23 -17.82
CA TYR A 469 4.57 9.34 -18.70
C TYR A 469 3.27 9.98 -19.19
N GLN A 470 2.85 9.53 -20.36
CA GLN A 470 1.59 9.88 -20.99
C GLN A 470 0.77 8.61 -21.21
N ARG A 471 -0.53 8.71 -20.95
CA ARG A 471 -1.51 7.68 -21.29
C ARG A 471 -2.64 8.27 -22.10
N LEU A 472 -2.97 7.63 -23.21
CA LEU A 472 -4.09 8.00 -24.08
C LEU A 472 -5.03 6.80 -24.17
N ASN A 473 -6.30 7.01 -23.88
CA ASN A 473 -7.35 6.00 -24.01
C ASN A 473 -8.35 6.47 -25.08
N PHE A 474 -8.92 5.51 -25.78
CA PHE A 474 -10.04 5.71 -26.69
C PHE A 474 -11.04 4.58 -26.50
N GLU A 475 -12.34 4.91 -26.53
CA GLU A 475 -13.42 3.93 -26.49
C GLU A 475 -14.50 4.29 -27.50
N ALA A 476 -15.15 3.29 -28.09
CA ALA A 476 -16.37 3.42 -28.84
C ALA A 476 -17.33 2.30 -28.43
N PHE A 477 -18.59 2.60 -28.25
CA PHE A 477 -19.56 1.60 -27.78
C PHE A 477 -20.92 1.76 -28.46
N ALA A 478 -21.62 0.61 -28.53
CA ALA A 478 -23.05 0.54 -28.77
C ALA A 478 -23.71 -0.19 -27.60
N ALA A 479 -24.72 0.42 -27.01
CA ALA A 479 -25.41 -0.12 -25.85
C ALA A 479 -26.92 -0.17 -26.10
N TYR A 480 -27.56 -1.22 -25.65
CA TYR A 480 -28.98 -1.44 -25.72
C TYR A 480 -29.53 -1.74 -24.34
N ASN A 481 -30.41 -0.91 -23.82
CA ASN A 481 -31.06 -1.11 -22.53
C ASN A 481 -32.58 -0.92 -22.68
N ARG A 482 -33.34 -1.99 -22.44
CA ARG A 482 -34.79 -1.94 -22.55
C ARG A 482 -35.47 -3.00 -21.71
N THR A 483 -36.63 -2.63 -21.15
CA THR A 483 -37.56 -3.54 -20.47
C THR A 483 -38.81 -3.76 -21.33
N PHE A 484 -39.17 -5.05 -21.49
CA PHE A 484 -40.34 -5.51 -22.26
C PHE A 484 -41.26 -6.33 -21.34
N GLY A 485 -42.25 -5.70 -20.71
CA GLY A 485 -43.06 -6.39 -19.70
C GLY A 485 -42.19 -6.94 -18.58
N ASP A 486 -42.19 -8.25 -18.40
CA ASP A 486 -41.38 -8.94 -17.37
C ASP A 486 -39.90 -9.17 -17.75
N HIS A 487 -39.48 -8.77 -18.94
CA HIS A 487 -38.14 -9.04 -19.48
C HIS A 487 -37.31 -7.75 -19.51
N SER A 488 -36.14 -7.75 -18.96
CA SER A 488 -35.16 -6.69 -19.07
C SER A 488 -33.91 -7.15 -19.80
N VAL A 489 -33.44 -6.34 -20.74
CA VAL A 489 -32.23 -6.63 -21.54
C VAL A 489 -31.32 -5.42 -21.45
N ASP A 490 -30.07 -5.66 -21.08
CA ASP A 490 -28.97 -4.69 -21.13
C ASP A 490 -27.80 -5.35 -21.89
N ALA A 491 -27.39 -4.77 -22.99
CA ALA A 491 -26.29 -5.29 -23.79
C ALA A 491 -25.36 -4.15 -24.21
N MET A 492 -24.07 -4.42 -24.24
CA MET A 492 -23.05 -3.48 -24.68
C MET A 492 -21.99 -4.18 -25.51
N LEU A 493 -21.69 -3.63 -26.66
CA LEU A 493 -20.50 -3.94 -27.46
C LEU A 493 -19.60 -2.72 -27.45
N MET A 494 -18.33 -2.91 -27.13
CA MET A 494 -17.36 -1.82 -27.07
C MET A 494 -16.05 -2.17 -27.75
N TYR A 495 -15.39 -1.16 -28.27
CA TYR A 495 -13.99 -1.18 -28.65
C TYR A 495 -13.21 -0.26 -27.72
N HIS A 496 -12.08 -0.70 -27.23
CA HIS A 496 -11.20 0.07 -26.35
C HIS A 496 -9.76 -0.01 -26.84
N MET A 497 -9.05 1.11 -26.72
CA MET A 497 -7.61 1.21 -27.00
C MET A 497 -6.94 2.01 -25.89
N ASP A 498 -5.81 1.53 -25.39
CA ASP A 498 -4.95 2.21 -24.40
C ASP A 498 -3.54 2.28 -24.96
N ARG A 499 -2.94 3.47 -24.91
CA ARG A 499 -1.54 3.72 -25.25
C ARG A 499 -0.82 4.31 -24.04
N TYR A 500 0.25 3.67 -23.63
CA TYR A 500 1.14 4.15 -22.59
C TYR A 500 2.52 4.45 -23.17
N GLN A 501 3.10 5.61 -22.83
CA GLN A 501 4.44 6.01 -23.22
C GLN A 501 5.13 6.68 -22.03
N GLN A 502 6.33 6.21 -21.70
CA GLN A 502 7.20 6.86 -20.73
C GLN A 502 8.25 7.70 -21.44
N SER A 503 8.58 8.87 -20.89
CA SER A 503 9.65 9.74 -21.41
C SER A 503 10.99 9.03 -21.38
N GLY A 504 11.80 9.26 -22.43
CA GLY A 504 13.08 8.55 -22.62
C GLY A 504 12.94 7.18 -23.28
N ASN A 505 11.71 6.67 -23.45
CA ASN A 505 11.43 5.42 -24.13
C ASN A 505 10.85 5.65 -25.54
N TYR A 506 11.47 5.08 -26.57
CA TYR A 506 10.94 5.14 -27.93
C TYR A 506 9.69 4.28 -28.12
N TYR A 507 9.53 3.26 -27.28
CA TYR A 507 8.45 2.30 -27.42
C TYR A 507 7.17 2.81 -26.78
N LYS A 508 6.08 2.70 -27.52
CA LYS A 508 4.72 2.95 -27.06
C LYS A 508 4.07 1.60 -26.82
N PHE A 509 3.47 1.43 -25.66
CA PHE A 509 2.79 0.18 -25.32
C PHE A 509 1.31 0.35 -25.60
N ASN A 510 0.84 -0.37 -26.64
CA ASN A 510 -0.54 -0.30 -27.06
C ASN A 510 -1.27 -1.58 -26.70
N THR A 511 -2.48 -1.42 -26.19
CA THR A 511 -3.46 -2.49 -26.03
C THR A 511 -4.73 -2.10 -26.76
N ALA A 512 -5.39 -3.05 -27.41
CA ALA A 512 -6.65 -2.79 -28.08
C ALA A 512 -7.51 -4.04 -28.10
N GLY A 513 -8.82 -3.87 -28.13
CA GLY A 513 -9.73 -5.00 -28.24
C GLY A 513 -11.20 -4.66 -28.16
N PHE A 514 -12.00 -5.70 -28.26
CA PHE A 514 -13.46 -5.65 -28.17
C PHE A 514 -13.93 -6.26 -26.86
N GLY A 515 -14.96 -5.65 -26.25
CA GLY A 515 -15.68 -6.18 -25.10
C GLY A 515 -17.16 -6.31 -25.43
N LEU A 516 -17.78 -7.40 -24.99
CA LEU A 516 -19.22 -7.66 -25.08
C LEU A 516 -19.76 -7.99 -23.70
N ARG A 517 -20.87 -7.37 -23.32
CA ARG A 517 -21.69 -7.76 -22.18
C ARG A 517 -23.14 -7.88 -22.64
N ALA A 518 -23.82 -8.92 -22.21
CA ALA A 518 -25.24 -9.12 -22.38
C ALA A 518 -25.82 -9.58 -21.04
N HIS A 519 -26.74 -8.82 -20.51
CA HIS A 519 -27.44 -9.07 -19.26
C HIS A 519 -28.94 -9.20 -19.53
N TYR A 520 -29.55 -10.23 -18.99
CA TYR A 520 -30.96 -10.52 -19.12
C TYR A 520 -31.59 -10.71 -17.73
N GLY A 521 -32.70 -10.06 -17.49
CA GLY A 521 -33.52 -10.22 -16.30
C GLY A 521 -34.96 -10.66 -16.64
N PHE A 522 -35.50 -11.57 -15.82
CA PHE A 522 -36.89 -12.04 -15.94
C PHE A 522 -37.60 -11.83 -14.59
N LYS A 523 -38.69 -11.05 -14.64
CA LYS A 523 -39.58 -10.72 -13.49
C LYS A 523 -38.86 -10.10 -12.29
N ASP A 524 -37.70 -9.43 -12.50
CA ASP A 524 -36.80 -8.96 -11.46
C ASP A 524 -36.42 -10.03 -10.40
N ARG A 525 -36.42 -11.32 -10.81
CA ARG A 525 -36.09 -12.46 -9.95
C ARG A 525 -34.91 -13.27 -10.45
N TYR A 526 -34.87 -13.54 -11.76
CA TYR A 526 -33.86 -14.36 -12.41
C TYR A 526 -33.00 -13.45 -13.30
N PHE A 527 -31.72 -13.53 -13.15
CA PHE A 527 -30.79 -12.75 -13.95
C PHE A 527 -29.71 -13.66 -14.51
N ALA A 528 -29.33 -13.41 -15.75
CA ALA A 528 -28.23 -14.07 -16.42
C ALA A 528 -27.36 -13.03 -17.10
N GLU A 529 -26.05 -13.16 -16.98
CA GLU A 529 -25.08 -12.30 -17.63
C GLU A 529 -24.05 -13.12 -18.40
N PHE A 530 -23.74 -12.68 -19.60
CA PHE A 530 -22.62 -13.15 -20.38
C PHE A 530 -21.72 -11.97 -20.69
N ALA A 531 -20.43 -12.08 -20.37
CA ALA A 531 -19.42 -11.10 -20.68
C ALA A 531 -18.25 -11.77 -21.42
N ALA A 532 -17.71 -11.12 -22.41
CA ALA A 532 -16.56 -11.64 -23.13
C ALA A 532 -15.69 -10.49 -23.62
N SER A 533 -14.38 -10.71 -23.71
CA SER A 533 -13.48 -9.78 -24.35
C SER A 533 -12.48 -10.48 -25.26
N TYR A 534 -12.09 -9.78 -26.32
CA TYR A 534 -11.05 -10.17 -27.26
C TYR A 534 -10.05 -9.06 -27.35
N TYR A 535 -8.98 -9.14 -26.54
CA TYR A 535 -7.99 -8.11 -26.36
C TYR A 535 -6.60 -8.58 -26.78
N GLY A 536 -5.81 -7.64 -27.30
CA GLY A 536 -4.43 -7.83 -27.73
C GLY A 536 -3.46 -6.81 -27.17
N GLU A 537 -2.19 -7.21 -27.04
CA GLU A 537 -1.08 -6.37 -26.58
C GLU A 537 0.18 -6.62 -27.43
N GLU A 538 0.93 -5.56 -27.70
CA GLU A 538 2.11 -5.59 -28.59
C GLU A 538 3.29 -6.40 -28.04
N GLN A 539 3.33 -6.66 -26.76
CA GLN A 539 4.40 -7.42 -26.11
C GLN A 539 4.48 -8.88 -26.54
N TYR A 540 3.43 -9.40 -27.16
CA TYR A 540 3.40 -10.75 -27.71
C TYR A 540 3.66 -10.73 -29.21
N MET A 541 4.25 -11.83 -29.71
CA MET A 541 4.52 -11.99 -31.13
C MET A 541 3.25 -11.82 -31.99
N PRO A 542 3.32 -11.17 -33.18
CA PRO A 542 2.20 -11.19 -34.14
C PRO A 542 1.63 -12.59 -34.33
N GLY A 543 0.30 -12.71 -34.27
CA GLY A 543 -0.41 -14.00 -34.26
C GLY A 543 -0.69 -14.58 -32.88
N ARG A 544 -0.05 -14.09 -31.81
CA ARG A 544 -0.27 -14.49 -30.39
C ARG A 544 -0.71 -13.34 -29.50
N ARG A 545 -0.92 -12.16 -30.07
CA ARG A 545 -1.25 -10.92 -29.35
C ARG A 545 -2.61 -10.94 -28.70
N PHE A 546 -3.60 -11.60 -29.33
CA PHE A 546 -4.99 -11.54 -28.91
C PHE A 546 -5.40 -12.76 -28.09
N GLY A 547 -6.07 -12.51 -26.97
CA GLY A 547 -6.69 -13.52 -26.13
C GLY A 547 -8.20 -13.36 -26.06
N PHE A 548 -8.94 -14.48 -25.98
CA PHE A 548 -10.39 -14.50 -25.79
C PHE A 548 -10.74 -14.92 -24.36
N PHE A 549 -11.54 -14.08 -23.67
CA PHE A 549 -11.80 -14.16 -22.24
C PHE A 549 -13.32 -14.12 -21.97
N PRO A 550 -14.03 -15.27 -22.04
CA PRO A 550 -15.45 -15.37 -21.76
C PRO A 550 -15.75 -15.61 -20.28
N ALA A 551 -16.88 -15.07 -19.80
CA ALA A 551 -17.42 -15.29 -18.47
C ALA A 551 -18.96 -15.31 -18.50
N GLY A 552 -19.56 -16.06 -17.58
CA GLY A 552 -21.00 -16.10 -17.38
C GLY A 552 -21.34 -16.00 -15.90
N ALA A 553 -22.49 -15.40 -15.60
CA ALA A 553 -23.01 -15.32 -14.23
C ALA A 553 -24.53 -15.44 -14.19
N LEU A 554 -25.01 -15.95 -13.07
CA LEU A 554 -26.43 -16.12 -12.79
C LEU A 554 -26.75 -15.52 -11.40
N ALA A 555 -27.94 -14.95 -11.26
CA ALA A 555 -28.45 -14.53 -9.97
C ALA A 555 -29.95 -14.86 -9.85
N TRP A 556 -30.35 -15.21 -8.63
CA TRP A 556 -31.73 -15.53 -8.29
C TRP A 556 -32.11 -14.79 -6.99
N VAL A 557 -33.08 -13.90 -7.08
CA VAL A 557 -33.67 -13.20 -5.93
C VAL A 557 -34.80 -14.04 -5.37
N ILE A 558 -34.48 -14.97 -4.50
CA ILE A 558 -35.36 -15.98 -3.93
C ILE A 558 -36.49 -15.33 -3.12
N SER A 559 -36.19 -14.22 -2.43
CA SER A 559 -37.17 -13.52 -1.60
C SER A 559 -38.36 -12.95 -2.39
N LYS A 560 -38.23 -12.80 -3.73
CA LYS A 560 -39.31 -12.35 -4.60
C LYS A 560 -40.21 -13.50 -5.08
N GLU A 561 -39.88 -14.76 -4.72
CA GLU A 561 -40.69 -15.91 -5.06
C GLU A 561 -41.99 -15.98 -4.23
N ASN A 562 -43.05 -16.55 -4.78
CA ASN A 562 -44.35 -16.57 -4.16
C ASN A 562 -44.37 -17.24 -2.77
N PHE A 563 -43.44 -18.17 -2.51
CA PHE A 563 -43.31 -18.87 -1.22
C PHE A 563 -42.54 -18.08 -0.15
N LEU A 564 -41.84 -17.01 -0.52
CA LEU A 564 -41.05 -16.17 0.42
C LEU A 564 -41.46 -14.68 0.42
N LYS A 565 -42.16 -14.19 -0.59
CA LYS A 565 -42.46 -12.75 -0.76
C LYS A 565 -43.17 -12.08 0.43
N ASP A 566 -43.93 -12.86 1.20
CA ASP A 566 -44.69 -12.40 2.36
C ASP A 566 -43.98 -12.81 3.70
N SER A 567 -42.76 -13.32 3.66
CA SER A 567 -42.04 -13.78 4.84
C SER A 567 -41.66 -12.59 5.73
N LYS A 568 -41.96 -12.70 7.02
CA LYS A 568 -41.51 -11.75 8.04
C LYS A 568 -40.09 -12.00 8.54
N VAL A 569 -39.54 -13.20 8.23
CA VAL A 569 -38.21 -13.61 8.62
C VAL A 569 -37.19 -13.30 7.56
N VAL A 570 -37.48 -13.68 6.30
CA VAL A 570 -36.59 -13.48 5.15
C VAL A 570 -37.11 -12.29 4.34
N ASN A 571 -36.54 -11.12 4.53
CA ASN A 571 -36.97 -9.90 3.86
C ASN A 571 -36.29 -9.73 2.49
N TYR A 572 -35.07 -10.21 2.39
CA TYR A 572 -34.29 -10.28 1.16
C TYR A 572 -33.45 -11.55 1.16
N LEU A 573 -33.36 -12.24 0.04
CA LEU A 573 -32.48 -13.38 -0.13
C LEU A 573 -32.14 -13.52 -1.61
N LYS A 574 -30.84 -13.51 -1.93
CA LYS A 574 -30.30 -13.61 -3.27
C LYS A 574 -29.14 -14.61 -3.32
N LEU A 575 -29.13 -15.46 -4.31
CA LEU A 575 -28.00 -16.32 -4.66
C LEU A 575 -27.36 -15.84 -5.96
N ARG A 576 -26.05 -15.94 -6.04
CA ARG A 576 -25.24 -15.63 -7.23
C ARG A 576 -24.24 -16.75 -7.48
N ALA A 577 -23.96 -16.99 -8.75
CA ALA A 577 -22.88 -17.87 -9.18
C ALA A 577 -22.27 -17.35 -10.47
N SER A 578 -20.95 -17.33 -10.56
CA SER A 578 -20.23 -16.95 -11.77
C SER A 578 -19.06 -17.87 -12.05
N TYR A 579 -18.76 -18.03 -13.34
CA TYR A 579 -17.59 -18.74 -13.83
C TYR A 579 -17.06 -18.08 -15.09
N GLY A 580 -15.73 -17.99 -15.21
CA GLY A 580 -15.15 -17.45 -16.43
C GLY A 580 -13.64 -17.52 -16.46
N LYS A 581 -13.11 -17.12 -17.62
CA LYS A 581 -11.70 -17.01 -17.89
C LYS A 581 -11.34 -15.54 -18.12
N VAL A 582 -10.34 -15.04 -17.43
CA VAL A 582 -9.76 -13.70 -17.61
C VAL A 582 -8.27 -13.78 -17.87
N GLY A 583 -7.74 -12.80 -18.58
CA GLY A 583 -6.31 -12.71 -18.87
C GLY A 583 -5.54 -11.97 -17.80
N GLY A 584 -4.27 -12.33 -17.63
CA GLY A 584 -3.32 -11.59 -16.83
C GLY A 584 -2.16 -11.08 -17.71
N SER A 585 -1.74 -9.83 -17.46
CA SER A 585 -0.54 -9.25 -18.06
C SER A 585 0.58 -9.24 -17.02
N ALA A 586 1.69 -9.84 -17.37
CA ALA A 586 2.77 -10.17 -16.43
C ALA A 586 3.83 -9.05 -16.27
N PHE A 587 3.62 -7.83 -16.81
CA PHE A 587 4.75 -6.94 -17.08
C PHE A 587 4.80 -5.71 -16.20
N THR A 588 5.96 -5.53 -15.57
CA THR A 588 6.28 -4.41 -14.68
C THR A 588 7.27 -3.42 -15.27
N GLY A 589 8.06 -3.84 -16.24
CA GLY A 589 9.12 -3.03 -16.82
C GLY A 589 8.62 -1.87 -17.70
N THR A 590 9.45 -0.88 -17.87
CA THR A 590 9.17 0.33 -18.67
C THR A 590 9.95 0.39 -19.96
N SER A 591 11.01 -0.42 -20.11
CA SER A 591 11.81 -0.53 -21.32
C SER A 591 11.23 -1.57 -22.28
N ALA A 592 11.65 -1.53 -23.54
CA ALA A 592 11.26 -2.53 -24.52
C ALA A 592 11.83 -3.91 -24.17
N SER A 593 13.08 -3.97 -23.70
CA SER A 593 13.70 -5.20 -23.28
C SER A 593 12.99 -5.85 -22.10
N ASP A 594 12.34 -5.06 -21.22
CA ASP A 594 11.58 -5.61 -20.10
C ASP A 594 10.25 -6.22 -20.52
N ARG A 595 9.68 -5.80 -21.64
CA ARG A 595 8.31 -6.12 -22.06
C ARG A 595 8.20 -6.97 -23.32
N ILE A 596 9.13 -6.85 -24.29
CA ILE A 596 9.09 -7.58 -25.56
C ILE A 596 9.94 -8.84 -25.45
N TYR A 597 9.31 -9.98 -25.15
CA TYR A 597 10.00 -11.25 -24.91
C TYR A 597 10.27 -12.07 -26.16
N TYR A 598 9.68 -11.74 -27.29
CA TYR A 598 9.85 -12.49 -28.54
C TYR A 598 11.01 -11.98 -29.41
N GLN A 599 11.61 -10.82 -29.05
CA GLN A 599 12.79 -10.26 -29.71
C GLN A 599 14.04 -10.47 -28.87
N GLN A 600 15.16 -10.76 -29.52
CA GLN A 600 16.47 -10.79 -28.89
C GLN A 600 16.99 -9.36 -28.79
N PHE A 601 17.37 -8.95 -27.58
CA PHE A 601 18.05 -7.70 -27.31
C PHE A 601 19.51 -7.96 -26.98
N TYR A 602 20.34 -6.96 -27.28
CA TYR A 602 21.76 -6.95 -26.98
C TYR A 602 22.08 -5.66 -26.23
N TYR A 603 23.02 -5.69 -25.34
CA TYR A 603 23.46 -4.51 -24.62
C TYR A 603 24.99 -4.40 -24.66
N ASN A 604 25.46 -3.15 -24.71
CA ASN A 604 26.88 -2.82 -24.71
C ASN A 604 27.28 -2.53 -23.27
N THR A 605 27.76 -3.51 -22.57
CA THR A 605 28.32 -3.34 -21.23
C THR A 605 29.37 -4.40 -20.97
N GLY A 606 30.17 -4.12 -19.95
CA GLY A 606 31.30 -4.97 -19.67
C GLY A 606 32.51 -4.59 -20.49
N THR A 607 33.63 -4.63 -19.86
CA THR A 607 34.92 -4.41 -20.47
C THR A 607 35.68 -5.71 -20.41
N TYR A 608 36.04 -6.27 -21.56
CA TYR A 608 36.99 -7.36 -21.59
C TYR A 608 38.39 -6.76 -21.54
N THR A 609 39.15 -7.18 -20.56
CA THR A 609 40.47 -6.61 -20.31
C THR A 609 41.52 -7.44 -21.00
N PHE A 610 42.24 -6.82 -21.93
CA PHE A 610 43.42 -7.41 -22.59
C PHE A 610 44.69 -6.83 -22.00
N GLY A 611 45.74 -7.62 -21.94
CA GLY A 611 47.07 -7.21 -21.49
C GLY A 611 47.54 -7.94 -20.22
N VAL A 612 48.73 -7.61 -19.78
CA VAL A 612 49.34 -8.12 -18.55
C VAL A 612 49.05 -7.16 -17.38
N PRO A 613 49.09 -7.61 -16.12
CA PRO A 613 48.91 -6.75 -14.96
C PRO A 613 49.79 -5.48 -15.04
N GLY A 614 49.16 -4.30 -14.96
CA GLY A 614 49.81 -2.99 -15.07
C GLY A 614 49.72 -2.32 -16.46
N THR A 615 49.35 -3.04 -17.52
CA THR A 615 49.17 -2.51 -18.90
C THR A 615 47.90 -3.00 -19.55
N THR A 616 46.83 -3.17 -18.76
CA THR A 616 45.58 -3.68 -19.26
C THR A 616 44.74 -2.63 -20.02
N THR A 617 44.22 -3.01 -21.19
CA THR A 617 43.31 -2.19 -21.98
C THR A 617 41.92 -2.82 -21.95
N GLY A 618 40.93 -2.07 -21.47
CA GLY A 618 39.54 -2.51 -21.49
C GLY A 618 38.89 -2.22 -22.82
N ILE A 619 38.33 -3.24 -23.46
CA ILE A 619 37.53 -3.11 -24.69
C ILE A 619 36.08 -3.46 -24.36
N GLY A 620 35.16 -2.53 -24.65
CA GLY A 620 33.74 -2.74 -24.46
C GLY A 620 33.23 -3.88 -25.34
N GLY A 621 32.44 -4.76 -24.78
CA GLY A 621 31.82 -5.88 -25.47
C GLY A 621 30.31 -5.71 -25.64
N THR A 622 29.73 -6.46 -26.56
CA THR A 622 28.29 -6.62 -26.72
C THR A 622 27.89 -8.00 -26.22
N PHE A 623 26.91 -8.03 -25.33
CA PHE A 623 26.39 -9.26 -24.72
C PHE A 623 24.94 -9.47 -25.11
N GLU A 624 24.52 -10.71 -25.17
CA GLU A 624 23.12 -11.07 -25.27
C GLU A 624 22.41 -10.70 -23.97
N ASP A 625 21.30 -10.00 -24.11
CA ASP A 625 20.36 -9.80 -23.02
C ASP A 625 19.50 -11.07 -22.84
N ARG A 626 18.42 -10.98 -22.17
CA ARG A 626 17.50 -12.10 -21.96
C ARG A 626 17.22 -12.85 -23.26
N LEU A 627 17.33 -14.17 -23.23
CA LEU A 627 17.04 -15.03 -24.38
C LEU A 627 15.57 -14.85 -24.84
N ALA A 628 15.40 -14.63 -26.14
CA ALA A 628 14.06 -14.44 -26.72
C ALA A 628 13.23 -15.72 -26.69
N ASN A 629 11.93 -15.57 -26.48
CA ASN A 629 10.95 -16.65 -26.64
C ASN A 629 9.72 -16.15 -27.42
N PRO A 630 9.55 -16.55 -28.69
CA PRO A 630 8.42 -16.16 -29.53
C PRO A 630 7.11 -16.91 -29.17
N PHE A 631 7.15 -17.90 -28.28
CA PHE A 631 6.02 -18.76 -27.98
C PHE A 631 5.21 -18.31 -26.76
N ILE A 632 5.61 -17.27 -26.05
CA ILE A 632 4.89 -16.77 -24.89
C ILE A 632 3.50 -16.26 -25.27
N THR A 633 2.58 -16.44 -24.32
CA THR A 633 1.18 -16.04 -24.43
C THR A 633 0.67 -15.50 -23.09
N TRP A 634 -0.60 -15.10 -23.04
CA TRP A 634 -1.29 -14.63 -21.84
C TRP A 634 -1.30 -15.68 -20.75
N ASP A 635 -1.09 -15.26 -19.51
CA ASP A 635 -1.54 -16.06 -18.39
C ASP A 635 -3.09 -15.99 -18.30
N LYS A 636 -3.70 -16.98 -17.69
CA LYS A 636 -5.15 -17.17 -17.68
C LYS A 636 -5.62 -17.54 -16.29
N SER A 637 -6.54 -16.75 -15.75
CA SER A 637 -7.19 -16.99 -14.47
C SER A 637 -8.60 -17.54 -14.71
N TYR A 638 -8.88 -18.73 -14.20
CA TYR A 638 -10.18 -19.37 -14.21
C TYR A 638 -10.84 -19.16 -12.85
N LYS A 639 -11.84 -18.28 -12.81
CA LYS A 639 -12.48 -17.84 -11.58
C LYS A 639 -13.86 -18.45 -11.44
N THR A 640 -14.13 -19.06 -10.28
CA THR A 640 -15.45 -19.48 -9.84
C THR A 640 -15.82 -18.68 -8.60
N ASP A 641 -17.05 -18.21 -8.54
CA ASP A 641 -17.57 -17.46 -7.41
C ASP A 641 -19.01 -17.89 -7.10
N ILE A 642 -19.33 -18.11 -5.83
CA ILE A 642 -20.68 -18.45 -5.37
C ILE A 642 -20.98 -17.63 -4.14
N SER A 643 -22.08 -16.89 -4.15
CA SER A 643 -22.44 -16.04 -3.03
C SER A 643 -23.91 -16.12 -2.64
N ILE A 644 -24.14 -15.87 -1.37
CA ILE A 644 -25.46 -15.69 -0.78
C ILE A 644 -25.49 -14.38 -0.01
N GLU A 645 -26.52 -13.61 -0.22
CA GLU A 645 -26.77 -12.37 0.51
C GLU A 645 -28.23 -12.31 0.96
N GLY A 646 -28.46 -11.82 2.18
CA GLY A 646 -29.80 -11.76 2.72
C GLY A 646 -29.99 -10.74 3.83
N THR A 647 -31.24 -10.29 3.97
CA THR A 647 -31.70 -9.50 5.09
C THR A 647 -32.77 -10.31 5.85
N PHE A 648 -32.57 -10.45 7.15
CA PHE A 648 -33.44 -11.24 8.02
C PHE A 648 -34.03 -10.35 9.12
N PHE A 649 -35.30 -10.58 9.44
CA PHE A 649 -36.04 -9.87 10.49
C PHE A 649 -36.03 -8.33 10.32
N ASN A 650 -35.69 -7.79 9.15
CA ASN A 650 -35.40 -6.36 8.89
C ASN A 650 -34.25 -5.75 9.74
N HIS A 651 -33.43 -6.57 10.38
CA HIS A 651 -32.40 -6.14 11.32
C HIS A 651 -31.05 -6.81 11.13
N ILE A 652 -30.96 -7.87 10.35
CA ILE A 652 -29.72 -8.65 10.18
C ILE A 652 -29.42 -8.77 8.69
N ASN A 653 -28.28 -8.24 8.27
CA ASN A 653 -27.73 -8.44 6.93
C ASN A 653 -26.61 -9.47 7.00
N LEU A 654 -26.63 -10.41 6.07
CA LEU A 654 -25.59 -11.43 5.88
C LEU A 654 -25.14 -11.40 4.42
N MET A 655 -23.84 -11.43 4.22
CA MET A 655 -23.21 -11.69 2.93
C MET A 655 -22.15 -12.76 3.12
N PHE A 656 -22.14 -13.75 2.23
CA PHE A 656 -21.12 -14.79 2.18
C PHE A 656 -20.76 -15.07 0.73
N ASP A 657 -19.48 -14.96 0.40
CA ASP A 657 -18.88 -15.26 -0.89
C ASP A 657 -17.85 -16.38 -0.74
N TYR A 658 -17.91 -17.41 -1.56
CA TYR A 658 -16.86 -18.40 -1.75
C TYR A 658 -16.23 -18.23 -3.12
N PHE A 659 -14.92 -18.20 -3.21
CA PHE A 659 -14.19 -18.08 -4.47
C PHE A 659 -13.14 -19.17 -4.64
N HIS A 660 -12.92 -19.53 -5.90
CA HIS A 660 -11.86 -20.44 -6.34
C HIS A 660 -11.28 -19.93 -7.66
N ASP A 661 -10.00 -19.58 -7.66
CA ASP A 661 -9.27 -19.02 -8.80
C ASP A 661 -8.07 -19.92 -9.13
N VAL A 662 -8.01 -20.42 -10.35
CA VAL A 662 -6.87 -21.21 -10.86
C VAL A 662 -6.18 -20.40 -11.95
N ARG A 663 -5.01 -19.88 -11.65
CA ARG A 663 -4.19 -19.12 -12.61
C ARG A 663 -3.18 -20.04 -13.26
N LYS A 664 -3.29 -20.19 -14.59
CA LYS A 664 -2.45 -21.04 -15.42
C LYS A 664 -1.61 -20.23 -16.39
N ASP A 665 -0.62 -20.90 -16.96
CA ASP A 665 0.29 -20.29 -17.94
C ASP A 665 1.01 -19.05 -17.39
N ILE A 666 1.26 -19.01 -16.08
CA ILE A 666 1.98 -17.92 -15.44
C ILE A 666 3.36 -17.80 -16.07
N LEU A 667 3.69 -16.58 -16.48
CA LEU A 667 4.99 -16.30 -17.10
C LEU A 667 6.09 -16.38 -16.03
N THR A 668 7.05 -17.24 -16.27
CA THR A 668 8.19 -17.50 -15.36
C THR A 668 9.48 -17.59 -16.13
N GLN A 669 10.58 -17.27 -15.50
CA GLN A 669 11.91 -17.38 -16.07
C GLN A 669 12.47 -18.80 -15.82
N ASN A 670 12.88 -19.48 -16.89
CA ASN A 670 13.38 -20.85 -16.84
C ASN A 670 14.87 -20.90 -16.40
N LYS A 671 15.18 -20.32 -15.26
CA LYS A 671 16.57 -20.19 -14.76
C LYS A 671 17.30 -21.52 -14.64
N GLY A 672 16.59 -22.56 -14.22
CA GLY A 672 17.17 -23.88 -14.00
C GLY A 672 17.35 -24.74 -15.24
N SER A 673 16.89 -24.29 -16.41
CA SER A 673 17.00 -25.06 -17.66
C SER A 673 18.28 -24.80 -18.45
N LEU A 674 19.09 -23.81 -18.02
CA LEU A 674 20.32 -23.46 -18.72
C LEU A 674 21.52 -24.20 -18.11
N PRO A 675 22.21 -25.07 -18.86
CA PRO A 675 23.48 -25.64 -18.42
C PRO A 675 24.50 -24.52 -18.20
N LEU A 676 25.29 -24.60 -17.13
CA LEU A 676 26.37 -23.64 -16.85
C LEU A 676 27.39 -23.54 -18.00
N THR A 677 27.53 -24.61 -18.77
CA THR A 677 28.43 -24.69 -19.95
C THR A 677 28.00 -23.82 -21.13
N MET A 678 26.76 -23.29 -21.12
CA MET A 678 26.31 -22.34 -22.16
C MET A 678 26.97 -20.96 -22.06
N GLY A 679 27.59 -20.62 -20.93
CA GLY A 679 28.20 -19.31 -20.71
C GLY A 679 27.16 -18.15 -20.60
N ILE A 680 25.90 -18.46 -20.49
CA ILE A 680 24.82 -17.49 -20.34
C ILE A 680 24.42 -17.46 -18.85
N ALA A 681 24.38 -16.28 -18.25
CA ALA A 681 23.98 -16.11 -16.88
C ALA A 681 22.51 -16.51 -16.68
N SER A 682 22.18 -17.13 -15.55
CA SER A 682 20.84 -17.67 -15.27
C SER A 682 19.74 -16.60 -15.25
N ASP A 683 20.08 -15.35 -14.94
CA ASP A 683 19.18 -14.19 -15.02
C ASP A 683 18.81 -13.78 -16.45
N LYS A 684 19.56 -14.29 -17.45
CA LYS A 684 19.30 -14.12 -18.89
C LYS A 684 18.50 -15.26 -19.51
N ALA A 685 18.08 -16.25 -18.73
CA ALA A 685 17.22 -17.33 -19.19
C ALA A 685 15.93 -16.81 -19.82
N SER A 686 15.42 -17.51 -20.82
CA SER A 686 14.15 -17.16 -21.48
C SER A 686 12.98 -17.29 -20.52
N TRP A 687 11.99 -16.45 -20.71
CA TRP A 687 10.69 -16.59 -20.04
C TRP A 687 9.78 -17.59 -20.77
N GLY A 688 8.90 -18.25 -20.04
CA GLY A 688 7.95 -19.20 -20.59
C GLY A 688 6.67 -19.29 -19.75
N ASN A 689 5.61 -19.82 -20.32
CA ASN A 689 4.32 -20.00 -19.66
C ASN A 689 4.27 -21.36 -18.94
N GLY A 690 4.98 -21.48 -17.81
CA GLY A 690 5.15 -22.76 -17.09
C GLY A 690 4.49 -22.84 -15.72
N GLY A 691 4.00 -21.71 -15.19
CA GLY A 691 3.50 -21.64 -13.82
C GLY A 691 2.00 -21.88 -13.67
N GLU A 692 1.62 -22.38 -12.48
CA GLU A 692 0.21 -22.51 -12.08
C GLU A 692 0.07 -22.26 -10.57
N VAL A 693 -0.91 -21.44 -10.19
CA VAL A 693 -1.27 -21.13 -8.81
C VAL A 693 -2.77 -21.28 -8.64
N THR A 694 -3.20 -21.92 -7.55
CA THR A 694 -4.59 -21.93 -7.12
C THR A 694 -4.76 -21.03 -5.91
N ASN A 695 -5.72 -20.12 -5.93
CA ASN A 695 -6.12 -19.29 -4.80
C ASN A 695 -7.60 -19.51 -4.50
N ARG A 696 -7.94 -19.78 -3.24
CA ARG A 696 -9.31 -20.04 -2.79
C ARG A 696 -9.56 -19.42 -1.43
N GLY A 697 -10.81 -19.12 -1.15
CA GLY A 697 -11.16 -18.53 0.11
C GLY A 697 -12.64 -18.18 0.22
N TYR A 698 -12.95 -17.43 1.26
CA TYR A 698 -14.29 -16.93 1.51
C TYR A 698 -14.26 -15.52 2.12
N GLU A 699 -15.34 -14.83 1.92
CA GLU A 699 -15.63 -13.53 2.48
C GLU A 699 -16.98 -13.59 3.18
N ALA A 700 -17.06 -13.17 4.44
CA ALA A 700 -18.30 -13.15 5.18
C ALA A 700 -18.46 -11.79 5.87
N THR A 701 -19.65 -11.24 5.84
CA THR A 701 -20.02 -10.03 6.54
C THR A 701 -21.36 -10.21 7.22
N LEU A 702 -21.44 -9.87 8.48
CA LEU A 702 -22.67 -9.88 9.28
C LEU A 702 -22.87 -8.47 9.86
N GLU A 703 -24.04 -7.90 9.64
CA GLU A 703 -24.46 -6.63 10.23
C GLU A 703 -25.77 -6.80 10.99
N VAL A 704 -25.81 -6.26 12.21
CA VAL A 704 -27.02 -6.14 13.01
C VAL A 704 -27.31 -4.66 13.19
N PHE A 705 -28.49 -4.22 12.78
CA PHE A 705 -28.86 -2.82 12.79
C PHE A 705 -30.32 -2.62 13.24
N GLY A 706 -30.63 -1.43 13.75
CA GLY A 706 -31.97 -1.11 14.16
C GLY A 706 -32.08 0.27 14.82
N HIS A 707 -33.25 0.52 15.36
CA HIS A 707 -33.51 1.74 16.11
C HIS A 707 -34.41 1.42 17.33
N ALA A 708 -34.21 2.16 18.41
CA ALA A 708 -35.01 2.12 19.62
C ALA A 708 -35.35 3.56 20.02
N GLY A 709 -36.53 4.05 19.61
CA GLY A 709 -36.87 5.48 19.68
C GLY A 709 -35.91 6.33 18.84
N ASP A 710 -35.28 7.32 19.48
CA ASP A 710 -34.29 8.20 18.82
C ASP A 710 -32.88 7.60 18.75
N PHE A 711 -32.67 6.37 19.24
CA PHE A 711 -31.39 5.69 19.24
C PHE A 711 -31.31 4.75 18.03
N GLU A 712 -30.34 4.99 17.14
CA GLU A 712 -30.03 4.15 16.00
C GLU A 712 -28.69 3.44 16.23
N TYR A 713 -28.61 2.18 15.83
CA TYR A 713 -27.39 1.41 15.94
C TYR A 713 -27.14 0.50 14.75
N SER A 714 -25.86 0.30 14.39
CA SER A 714 -25.39 -0.73 13.49
C SER A 714 -24.07 -1.27 14.01
N VAL A 715 -24.00 -2.60 14.10
CA VAL A 715 -22.80 -3.35 14.47
C VAL A 715 -22.50 -4.30 13.33
N GLN A 716 -21.32 -4.19 12.73
CA GLN A 716 -20.90 -5.00 11.61
C GLN A 716 -19.60 -5.74 11.95
N GLY A 717 -19.55 -7.03 11.64
CA GLY A 717 -18.36 -7.86 11.63
C GLY A 717 -18.08 -8.38 10.25
N GLY A 718 -16.81 -8.39 9.86
CA GLY A 718 -16.36 -8.94 8.58
C GLY A 718 -15.15 -9.85 8.76
N ILE A 719 -15.09 -10.93 8.01
CA ILE A 719 -13.93 -11.80 7.92
C ILE A 719 -13.75 -12.25 6.49
N TRP A 720 -12.53 -12.19 5.98
CA TRP A 720 -12.17 -12.76 4.69
C TRP A 720 -10.88 -13.55 4.79
N TYR A 721 -10.91 -14.70 4.16
CA TYR A 721 -9.85 -15.68 4.13
C TYR A 721 -9.40 -15.90 2.70
N ASN A 722 -8.10 -15.99 2.49
CA ASN A 722 -7.48 -16.37 1.23
C ASN A 722 -6.33 -17.35 1.47
N HIS A 723 -6.22 -18.35 0.61
CA HIS A 723 -5.13 -19.32 0.67
C HIS A 723 -4.71 -19.69 -0.74
N ASN A 724 -3.48 -19.35 -1.09
CA ASN A 724 -2.90 -19.65 -2.38
C ASN A 724 -1.90 -20.82 -2.28
N ILE A 725 -1.82 -21.60 -3.36
CA ILE A 725 -0.92 -22.75 -3.46
C ILE A 725 -0.30 -22.76 -4.86
N ILE A 726 1.03 -22.92 -4.92
CA ILE A 726 1.78 -23.14 -6.16
C ILE A 726 1.55 -24.57 -6.61
N ASN A 727 0.91 -24.77 -7.77
CA ASN A 727 0.66 -26.10 -8.34
C ASN A 727 1.77 -26.50 -9.32
N LYS A 728 2.33 -25.52 -10.05
CA LYS A 728 3.46 -25.72 -10.98
C LYS A 728 4.40 -24.55 -10.92
N ARG A 729 5.68 -24.87 -10.93
CA ARG A 729 6.78 -23.93 -11.02
C ARG A 729 7.93 -24.61 -11.77
N PRO A 730 8.42 -24.05 -12.88
CA PRO A 730 9.48 -24.63 -13.68
C PRO A 730 10.85 -24.29 -13.06
N ASP A 731 11.10 -24.74 -11.86
CA ASP A 731 12.43 -24.62 -11.23
C ASP A 731 13.30 -25.84 -11.59
N ALA A 732 14.61 -25.66 -11.59
CA ALA A 732 15.51 -26.82 -11.60
C ALA A 732 15.31 -27.61 -10.31
N ASN A 733 15.01 -28.87 -10.44
CA ASN A 733 15.06 -29.78 -9.31
C ASN A 733 16.51 -30.11 -9.02
N LEU A 734 17.14 -29.35 -8.12
CA LEU A 734 18.48 -29.59 -7.63
C LEU A 734 18.51 -30.65 -6.50
N TYR A 735 17.36 -31.23 -6.18
CA TYR A 735 17.15 -32.16 -5.08
C TYR A 735 16.40 -33.41 -5.54
N ASP A 736 16.58 -34.50 -4.82
CA ASP A 736 15.86 -35.74 -5.07
C ASP A 736 14.39 -35.60 -4.63
N LEU A 737 13.47 -35.61 -5.60
CA LEU A 737 12.03 -35.49 -5.35
C LEU A 737 11.44 -36.62 -4.50
N ASN A 738 12.12 -37.73 -4.36
CA ASN A 738 11.63 -38.87 -3.57
C ASN A 738 11.96 -38.70 -2.07
N THR A 739 13.13 -38.20 -1.75
CA THR A 739 13.64 -38.07 -0.38
C THR A 739 13.54 -36.63 0.16
N GLN A 740 13.65 -35.61 -0.71
CA GLN A 740 13.72 -34.18 -0.36
C GLN A 740 12.51 -33.38 -0.86
N LYS A 741 11.33 -34.00 -0.90
CA LYS A 741 10.08 -33.36 -1.36
C LYS A 741 9.70 -32.11 -0.56
N TYR A 742 10.17 -32.00 0.67
CA TYR A 742 9.91 -30.83 1.52
C TYR A 742 10.57 -29.56 0.97
N LEU A 743 11.64 -29.64 0.17
CA LEU A 743 12.27 -28.50 -0.51
C LEU A 743 11.44 -27.95 -1.68
N SER A 744 10.42 -28.68 -2.10
CA SER A 744 9.59 -28.26 -3.23
C SER A 744 8.73 -27.06 -2.89
N TRP A 745 8.75 -26.05 -3.75
CA TRP A 745 7.79 -24.94 -3.73
C TRP A 745 6.37 -25.38 -4.10
N ILE A 746 6.22 -26.52 -4.79
CA ILE A 746 4.93 -27.08 -5.17
C ILE A 746 4.15 -27.48 -3.92
N GLY A 747 2.90 -27.05 -3.82
CA GLY A 747 2.06 -27.26 -2.66
C GLY A 747 2.25 -26.22 -1.54
N LYS A 748 3.15 -25.23 -1.73
CA LYS A 748 3.39 -24.14 -0.79
C LYS A 748 2.77 -22.85 -1.27
N ALA A 749 2.65 -21.88 -0.37
CA ALA A 749 2.09 -20.56 -0.70
C ALA A 749 3.07 -19.73 -1.54
N VAL A 750 2.52 -18.81 -2.35
CA VAL A 750 3.31 -17.73 -2.94
C VAL A 750 3.83 -16.84 -1.82
N GLY A 751 5.16 -16.62 -1.76
CA GLY A 751 5.78 -15.86 -0.68
C GLY A 751 5.99 -16.65 0.62
N GLN A 752 5.93 -17.99 0.56
CA GLN A 752 6.27 -18.87 1.68
C GLN A 752 7.64 -18.51 2.25
N LYS A 753 7.73 -18.37 3.57
CA LYS A 753 9.02 -18.26 4.27
C LYS A 753 9.70 -19.62 4.33
N TRP A 754 11.02 -19.60 4.24
CA TRP A 754 11.86 -20.78 4.27
C TRP A 754 13.00 -20.58 5.27
N GLY A 755 13.45 -21.65 5.90
CA GLY A 755 14.57 -21.58 6.84
C GLY A 755 14.76 -22.88 7.60
N TYR A 756 15.67 -22.85 8.57
CA TYR A 756 16.03 -23.99 9.37
C TYR A 756 15.12 -24.15 10.60
N LEU A 757 14.83 -25.40 10.97
CA LEU A 757 14.22 -25.68 12.27
C LEU A 757 15.31 -25.62 13.34
N CYS A 758 15.15 -24.73 14.32
CA CYS A 758 16.00 -24.70 15.49
C CYS A 758 15.28 -25.45 16.64
N ASP A 759 15.93 -26.45 17.21
CA ASP A 759 15.42 -27.26 18.31
C ASP A 759 16.07 -26.92 19.67
N GLY A 760 16.84 -25.86 19.70
CA GLY A 760 17.51 -25.35 20.90
C GLY A 760 18.84 -24.68 20.59
N PHE A 761 19.70 -24.62 21.61
CA PHE A 761 21.04 -24.07 21.50
C PHE A 761 22.05 -25.12 21.91
N TYR A 762 23.20 -25.17 21.24
CA TYR A 762 24.24 -26.15 21.57
C TYR A 762 24.65 -26.07 23.02
N THR A 763 24.69 -27.22 23.68
CA THR A 763 25.33 -27.42 24.99
C THR A 763 26.75 -28.00 24.80
N ALA A 764 27.55 -28.01 25.85
CA ALA A 764 28.85 -28.67 25.81
C ALA A 764 28.73 -30.17 25.45
N GLU A 765 27.70 -30.86 25.97
CA GLU A 765 27.41 -32.26 25.64
C GLU A 765 27.02 -32.45 24.15
N ASP A 766 26.24 -31.52 23.58
CA ASP A 766 25.88 -31.54 22.16
C ASP A 766 27.12 -31.41 21.27
N LEU A 767 28.07 -30.55 21.66
CA LEU A 767 29.30 -30.32 20.91
C LEU A 767 30.24 -31.53 20.94
N ASP A 768 30.32 -32.22 22.11
CA ASP A 768 31.11 -33.45 22.26
C ASP A 768 30.51 -34.64 21.49
N ASN A 769 29.19 -34.69 21.34
CA ASN A 769 28.44 -35.77 20.70
C ASN A 769 27.79 -35.35 19.37
N MET A 770 28.36 -34.35 18.68
CA MET A 770 27.78 -33.80 17.48
C MET A 770 27.58 -34.85 16.40
N THR A 771 26.34 -35.06 15.96
CA THR A 771 25.95 -36.02 14.92
C THR A 771 25.77 -35.36 13.55
N ALA A 772 25.49 -34.06 13.51
CA ALA A 772 25.33 -33.28 12.30
C ALA A 772 26.14 -31.97 12.39
N ILE A 773 26.94 -31.68 11.36
CA ILE A 773 27.88 -30.57 11.32
C ILE A 773 27.33 -29.44 10.47
N PRO A 774 27.14 -28.21 11.04
CA PRO A 774 26.74 -27.04 10.23
C PRO A 774 27.79 -26.66 9.19
N SER A 775 27.36 -26.51 7.94
CA SER A 775 28.22 -26.06 6.83
C SER A 775 28.54 -24.57 6.88
N PHE A 776 27.91 -23.81 7.80
CA PHE A 776 28.04 -22.33 7.93
C PHE A 776 29.31 -21.89 8.67
N GLY A 777 30.02 -22.80 9.31
CA GLY A 777 31.21 -22.54 10.10
C GLY A 777 31.20 -23.29 11.44
N SER A 778 32.21 -23.03 12.25
CA SER A 778 32.33 -23.63 13.59
C SER A 778 31.24 -23.07 14.52
N VAL A 779 30.70 -23.93 15.35
CA VAL A 779 29.71 -23.58 16.37
C VAL A 779 30.29 -23.73 17.77
N GLN A 780 29.66 -23.02 18.73
CA GLN A 780 30.05 -23.03 20.14
C GLN A 780 28.80 -23.22 21.01
N GLU A 781 29.02 -23.42 22.29
CA GLU A 781 27.95 -23.49 23.28
C GLU A 781 27.08 -22.20 23.22
N GLY A 782 25.77 -22.38 23.14
CA GLY A 782 24.81 -21.30 23.00
C GLY A 782 24.52 -20.86 21.56
N ASP A 783 25.19 -21.38 20.54
CA ASP A 783 24.81 -21.18 19.13
C ASP A 783 23.54 -21.97 18.80
N ALA A 784 22.79 -21.47 17.81
CA ALA A 784 21.58 -22.11 17.34
C ALA A 784 21.86 -23.52 16.81
N ARG A 785 21.14 -24.51 17.34
CA ARG A 785 21.21 -25.91 16.91
C ARG A 785 20.08 -26.17 15.93
N TYR A 786 20.43 -26.55 14.71
CA TYR A 786 19.47 -26.84 13.67
C TYR A 786 19.25 -28.32 13.49
N VAL A 787 18.07 -28.70 13.07
CA VAL A 787 17.66 -30.08 12.82
C VAL A 787 18.21 -30.52 11.46
N ASP A 788 18.94 -31.64 11.44
CA ASP A 788 19.31 -32.38 10.22
C ASP A 788 18.04 -33.09 9.70
N VAL A 789 17.37 -32.48 8.71
CA VAL A 789 16.06 -32.94 8.22
C VAL A 789 16.20 -34.17 7.34
N ASN A 790 17.30 -34.28 6.60
CA ASN A 790 17.54 -35.39 5.68
C ASN A 790 18.38 -36.52 6.32
N ASN A 791 18.93 -36.31 7.52
CA ASN A 791 19.76 -37.23 8.28
C ASN A 791 21.06 -37.63 7.54
N ASP A 792 21.69 -36.71 6.83
CA ASP A 792 22.94 -36.93 6.12
C ASP A 792 24.19 -36.56 6.95
N GLY A 793 24.01 -36.03 8.16
CA GLY A 793 25.08 -35.63 9.06
C GLY A 793 25.65 -34.24 8.78
N VAL A 794 25.05 -33.46 7.90
CA VAL A 794 25.49 -32.11 7.56
C VAL A 794 24.30 -31.15 7.51
N ILE A 795 24.35 -30.06 8.28
CA ILE A 795 23.33 -29.01 8.19
C ILE A 795 23.68 -28.04 7.06
N ASN A 796 22.88 -28.03 5.99
CA ASN A 796 23.10 -27.22 4.79
C ASN A 796 21.78 -26.82 4.11
N GLU A 797 21.81 -26.32 2.87
CA GLU A 797 20.65 -25.94 2.09
C GLU A 797 19.59 -27.05 1.90
N PHE A 798 19.94 -28.30 2.11
CA PHE A 798 19.03 -29.44 2.03
C PHE A 798 18.24 -29.66 3.32
N ASP A 799 18.50 -28.92 4.40
CA ASP A 799 17.71 -28.94 5.66
C ASP A 799 16.73 -27.78 5.79
N VAL A 800 16.63 -26.96 4.75
CA VAL A 800 15.69 -25.84 4.72
C VAL A 800 14.28 -26.36 4.54
N VAL A 801 13.35 -25.90 5.38
CA VAL A 801 11.93 -26.27 5.36
C VAL A 801 11.02 -25.03 5.24
N PRO A 802 9.78 -25.20 4.81
CA PRO A 802 8.81 -24.11 4.84
C PRO A 802 8.45 -23.74 6.28
N LEU A 803 8.56 -22.45 6.61
CA LEU A 803 8.31 -21.91 7.95
C LEU A 803 7.14 -20.92 7.93
N GLY A 804 6.32 -20.94 8.97
CA GLY A 804 5.28 -19.94 9.19
C GLY A 804 4.38 -19.68 7.99
N TYR A 805 4.04 -18.42 7.79
CA TYR A 805 3.15 -17.94 6.73
C TYR A 805 3.86 -16.92 5.83
N GLN A 806 3.22 -16.57 4.72
CA GLN A 806 3.62 -15.45 3.87
C GLN A 806 3.39 -14.11 4.61
N ASP A 807 3.97 -13.02 4.13
CA ASP A 807 3.83 -11.68 4.72
C ASP A 807 2.50 -10.97 4.37
N ILE A 808 1.73 -11.50 3.41
CA ILE A 808 0.34 -11.11 3.16
C ILE A 808 -0.56 -12.00 4.00
N PRO A 809 -1.41 -11.46 4.90
CA PRO A 809 -2.18 -12.26 5.83
C PRO A 809 -3.19 -13.17 5.13
N GLN A 810 -3.38 -14.37 5.64
CA GLN A 810 -4.42 -15.27 5.16
C GLN A 810 -5.81 -14.82 5.62
N TYR A 811 -5.92 -14.35 6.86
CA TYR A 811 -7.17 -13.81 7.40
C TYR A 811 -7.05 -12.30 7.62
N THR A 812 -8.09 -11.60 7.22
CA THR A 812 -8.35 -10.23 7.66
C THR A 812 -9.75 -10.20 8.28
N TYR A 813 -9.88 -9.60 9.45
CA TYR A 813 -11.15 -9.41 10.12
C TYR A 813 -11.35 -7.95 10.49
N THR A 814 -12.60 -7.53 10.50
CA THR A 814 -13.00 -6.16 10.80
C THR A 814 -14.19 -6.14 11.73
N PHE A 815 -14.28 -5.06 12.46
CA PHE A 815 -15.42 -4.75 13.29
C PHE A 815 -15.74 -3.26 13.13
N SER A 816 -17.01 -2.91 12.95
CA SER A 816 -17.44 -1.52 12.96
C SER A 816 -18.70 -1.34 13.82
N LEU A 817 -18.77 -0.20 14.48
CA LEU A 817 -19.86 0.22 15.34
C LEU A 817 -20.31 1.61 14.93
N ASN A 818 -21.60 1.76 14.61
CA ASN A 818 -22.25 3.05 14.38
C ASN A 818 -23.36 3.19 15.39
N LEU A 819 -23.32 4.25 16.19
CA LEU A 819 -24.38 4.61 17.14
C LEU A 819 -24.80 6.05 16.87
N LYS A 820 -26.09 6.31 16.88
CA LYS A 820 -26.62 7.67 16.78
C LYS A 820 -27.76 7.86 17.77
N TYR A 821 -27.66 8.92 18.54
CA TYR A 821 -28.75 9.35 19.43
C TYR A 821 -29.05 10.81 19.14
N LYS A 822 -30.22 11.06 18.51
CA LYS A 822 -30.59 12.38 18.02
C LYS A 822 -29.52 12.98 17.12
N ASN A 823 -28.83 14.01 17.61
CA ASN A 823 -27.84 14.76 16.86
C ASN A 823 -26.40 14.34 17.14
N VAL A 824 -26.17 13.44 18.11
CA VAL A 824 -24.86 12.92 18.45
C VAL A 824 -24.67 11.56 17.80
N TYR A 825 -23.51 11.33 17.22
CA TYR A 825 -23.16 10.01 16.68
C TYR A 825 -21.74 9.58 17.10
N LEU A 826 -21.56 8.27 17.15
CA LEU A 826 -20.29 7.58 17.38
C LEU A 826 -20.06 6.58 16.25
N TYR A 827 -18.89 6.62 15.68
CA TYR A 827 -18.38 5.60 14.75
C TYR A 827 -17.07 5.04 15.29
N ALA A 828 -16.92 3.73 15.29
CA ALA A 828 -15.65 3.07 15.61
C ALA A 828 -15.43 1.92 14.63
N MET A 829 -14.17 1.73 14.20
CA MET A 829 -13.79 0.65 13.30
C MET A 829 -12.43 0.08 13.71
N GLY A 830 -12.38 -1.23 13.86
CA GLY A 830 -11.17 -2.01 14.08
C GLY A 830 -10.88 -2.97 12.93
N GLN A 831 -9.61 -3.28 12.75
CA GLN A 831 -9.14 -4.27 11.76
C GLN A 831 -8.00 -5.08 12.36
N GLY A 832 -8.01 -6.37 12.12
CA GLY A 832 -6.90 -7.26 12.46
C GLY A 832 -6.55 -8.23 11.34
N THR A 833 -5.40 -8.85 11.48
CA THR A 833 -4.85 -9.84 10.56
C THR A 833 -4.39 -11.07 11.33
N ILE A 834 -4.47 -12.25 10.69
CA ILE A 834 -4.03 -13.52 11.26
C ILE A 834 -3.35 -14.33 10.17
N ASN A 835 -2.38 -15.16 10.57
CA ASN A 835 -1.56 -15.99 9.70
C ASN A 835 -0.72 -15.16 8.72
N SER A 836 0.11 -14.28 9.30
CA SER A 836 1.16 -13.55 8.63
C SER A 836 2.46 -13.72 9.41
N SER A 837 3.58 -13.82 8.72
CA SER A 837 4.90 -13.98 9.35
C SER A 837 5.95 -13.10 8.69
N VAL A 838 6.89 -12.64 9.50
CA VAL A 838 8.09 -11.93 9.06
C VAL A 838 9.33 -12.66 9.54
N MET A 839 10.41 -12.57 8.77
CA MET A 839 11.71 -13.13 9.12
C MET A 839 12.64 -11.98 9.48
N LEU A 840 13.06 -11.89 10.74
CA LEU A 840 13.93 -10.80 11.22
C LEU A 840 15.30 -10.85 10.56
N SER A 841 15.82 -12.04 10.27
CA SER A 841 17.11 -12.22 9.60
C SER A 841 17.13 -11.78 8.12
N ASP A 842 15.97 -11.43 7.51
CA ASP A 842 15.94 -10.79 6.18
C ASP A 842 16.53 -9.36 6.21
N SER A 843 16.71 -8.77 7.40
CA SER A 843 17.33 -7.46 7.60
C SER A 843 18.29 -7.51 8.81
N PRO A 844 19.41 -8.23 8.71
CA PRO A 844 20.29 -8.51 9.84
C PRO A 844 20.88 -7.25 10.49
N ASP A 845 21.28 -6.25 9.71
CA ASP A 845 21.77 -4.96 10.20
C ASP A 845 20.83 -4.21 11.14
N THR A 846 19.54 -4.50 11.08
CA THR A 846 18.53 -3.83 11.89
C THR A 846 18.05 -4.69 13.04
N PHE A 847 17.89 -5.99 12.83
CA PHE A 847 17.21 -6.87 13.78
C PHE A 847 18.11 -7.87 14.48
N LEU A 848 19.26 -8.23 13.93
CA LEU A 848 20.15 -9.16 14.63
C LEU A 848 21.04 -8.38 15.62
N PRO A 849 21.06 -8.76 16.92
CA PRO A 849 21.84 -8.05 17.91
C PRO A 849 23.32 -8.00 17.56
N PHE A 850 23.92 -6.82 17.61
CA PHE A 850 25.33 -6.53 17.35
C PHE A 850 25.85 -6.94 15.97
N TRP A 851 24.98 -7.28 15.02
CA TRP A 851 25.39 -7.51 13.64
C TRP A 851 26.07 -6.25 13.10
N ASN A 852 27.25 -6.40 12.54
CA ASN A 852 28.12 -5.28 12.19
C ASN A 852 28.38 -4.30 13.37
N ASN A 853 28.31 -4.76 14.63
CA ASN A 853 28.31 -3.97 15.87
C ASN A 853 27.30 -2.82 15.90
N ASN A 854 26.20 -2.96 15.17
CA ASN A 854 25.09 -2.01 15.22
C ASN A 854 24.37 -2.10 16.58
N ASN A 855 23.46 -1.15 16.81
CA ASN A 855 22.59 -1.15 17.98
C ASN A 855 21.66 -2.38 17.97
N ALA A 856 21.01 -2.65 19.10
CA ALA A 856 20.11 -3.79 19.25
C ALA A 856 18.82 -3.39 19.98
N PHE A 857 17.77 -4.14 19.72
CA PHE A 857 16.50 -4.02 20.45
C PHE A 857 16.60 -4.65 21.85
N GLN A 858 15.68 -4.28 22.75
CA GLN A 858 15.60 -4.81 24.11
C GLN A 858 15.47 -6.35 24.18
N TYR A 859 14.93 -7.01 23.13
CA TYR A 859 14.84 -8.46 23.11
C TYR A 859 16.22 -9.17 23.07
N ALA A 860 17.31 -8.46 22.76
CA ALA A 860 18.68 -8.99 22.87
C ALA A 860 19.00 -9.51 24.29
N LYS A 861 18.31 -9.00 25.32
CA LYS A 861 18.42 -9.50 26.71
C LYS A 861 17.93 -10.94 26.91
N GLN A 862 17.17 -11.48 25.95
CA GLN A 862 16.64 -12.83 25.98
C GLN A 862 17.60 -13.84 25.31
N SER A 863 18.82 -13.42 25.02
CA SER A 863 19.85 -14.27 24.44
C SER A 863 20.39 -15.29 25.45
N TRP A 864 20.87 -16.37 24.89
CA TRP A 864 21.47 -17.45 25.66
C TRP A 864 22.70 -16.99 26.45
N THR A 865 22.76 -17.44 27.69
CA THR A 865 23.92 -17.42 28.57
C THR A 865 23.94 -18.73 29.35
N PRO A 866 25.05 -19.13 29.97
CA PRO A 866 25.05 -20.31 30.85
C PRO A 866 23.97 -20.25 31.97
N GLY A 867 23.68 -19.04 32.44
CA GLY A 867 22.64 -18.83 33.46
C GLY A 867 21.20 -18.83 32.95
N THR A 868 21.00 -18.59 31.66
CA THR A 868 19.67 -18.51 31.02
C THR A 868 19.41 -19.64 30.03
N ALA A 869 20.28 -20.64 29.97
CA ALA A 869 20.22 -21.73 28.99
C ALA A 869 18.82 -22.40 28.86
N ALA A 870 18.12 -22.56 29.98
CA ALA A 870 16.78 -23.18 30.02
C ALA A 870 15.64 -22.25 29.56
N THR A 871 15.85 -20.95 29.48
CA THR A 871 14.79 -19.94 29.21
C THR A 871 15.10 -19.02 28.03
N ALA A 872 16.31 -19.10 27.48
CA ALA A 872 16.74 -18.30 26.34
C ALA A 872 15.87 -18.59 25.11
N VAL A 873 15.51 -17.54 24.36
CA VAL A 873 14.77 -17.63 23.12
C VAL A 873 15.59 -17.19 21.90
N LEU A 874 16.79 -16.66 22.15
CA LEU A 874 17.77 -16.24 21.14
C LEU A 874 19.11 -16.93 21.41
N PRO A 875 19.92 -17.18 20.39
CA PRO A 875 21.25 -17.77 20.56
C PRO A 875 22.17 -16.82 21.34
N ARG A 876 23.37 -17.28 21.69
CA ARG A 876 24.38 -16.44 22.30
C ARG A 876 24.66 -15.21 21.46
N LEU A 877 24.92 -14.10 22.11
CA LEU A 877 25.34 -12.86 21.43
C LEU A 877 26.74 -13.02 20.84
N SER A 878 26.97 -12.37 19.69
CA SER A 878 28.25 -12.35 19.01
C SER A 878 28.46 -11.01 18.30
N THR A 879 29.69 -10.54 18.25
CA THR A 879 30.13 -9.35 17.50
C THR A 879 30.80 -9.69 16.16
N LEU A 880 30.93 -10.99 15.85
CA LEU A 880 31.62 -11.49 14.67
C LEU A 880 30.68 -11.83 13.50
N ASN A 881 29.45 -11.33 13.51
CA ASN A 881 28.45 -11.65 12.48
C ASN A 881 28.30 -13.18 12.27
N ASN A 882 28.07 -13.91 13.36
CA ASN A 882 28.04 -15.36 13.40
C ASN A 882 27.15 -15.95 12.28
N PRO A 883 27.74 -16.67 11.28
CA PRO A 883 26.98 -17.13 10.12
C PRO A 883 25.94 -18.18 10.48
N ASN A 884 26.20 -19.01 11.51
CA ASN A 884 25.23 -20.00 11.98
C ASN A 884 24.00 -19.33 12.61
N ASN A 885 24.22 -18.41 13.55
CA ASN A 885 23.12 -17.77 14.28
C ASN A 885 22.29 -16.81 13.42
N SER A 886 22.78 -16.35 12.26
CA SER A 886 22.08 -15.44 11.37
C SER A 886 21.23 -16.12 10.31
N GLN A 887 21.25 -17.45 10.23
CA GLN A 887 20.44 -18.19 9.26
C GLN A 887 18.95 -17.91 9.43
N ALA A 888 18.23 -17.81 8.32
CA ALA A 888 16.76 -17.78 8.33
C ALA A 888 16.25 -19.05 9.02
N SER A 889 15.57 -18.89 10.14
CA SER A 889 15.20 -20.03 10.98
C SER A 889 14.01 -19.70 11.89
N THR A 890 13.52 -20.69 12.59
CA THR A 890 12.46 -20.52 13.60
C THR A 890 12.85 -19.56 14.72
N VAL A 891 14.15 -19.34 14.97
CA VAL A 891 14.64 -18.35 15.95
C VAL A 891 14.25 -16.92 15.54
N TRP A 892 14.31 -16.59 14.26
CA TRP A 892 14.08 -15.24 13.73
C TRP A 892 12.72 -15.05 13.11
N LEU A 893 11.94 -16.12 12.99
CA LEU A 893 10.57 -16.04 12.53
C LEU A 893 9.69 -15.43 13.61
N ARG A 894 8.87 -14.44 13.22
CA ARG A 894 7.86 -13.82 14.11
C ARG A 894 6.49 -13.83 13.47
N SER A 895 5.48 -14.03 14.28
CA SER A 895 4.10 -13.77 13.90
C SER A 895 3.90 -12.27 13.71
N ASN A 896 3.35 -11.89 12.56
CA ASN A 896 3.00 -10.51 12.25
C ASN A 896 1.49 -10.26 12.40
N ASP A 897 0.84 -11.02 13.26
CA ASP A 897 -0.57 -10.90 13.57
C ASP A 897 -0.82 -9.69 14.47
N TYR A 898 -1.82 -8.91 14.16
CA TYR A 898 -2.17 -7.73 14.95
C TYR A 898 -3.66 -7.40 14.89
N PHE A 899 -4.09 -6.55 15.81
CA PHE A 899 -5.35 -5.81 15.77
C PHE A 899 -5.07 -4.32 16.00
N LYS A 900 -5.71 -3.46 15.19
CA LYS A 900 -5.65 -1.99 15.33
C LYS A 900 -7.05 -1.39 15.41
N LEU A 901 -7.26 -0.45 16.33
CA LEU A 901 -8.41 0.45 16.28
C LEU A 901 -8.12 1.53 15.24
N ARG A 902 -8.67 1.32 14.03
CA ARG A 902 -8.36 2.13 12.85
C ARG A 902 -8.97 3.52 12.89
N ASN A 903 -10.25 3.59 13.25
CA ASN A 903 -10.97 4.85 13.26
C ASN A 903 -11.90 4.93 14.48
N LEU A 904 -11.97 6.12 15.05
CA LEU A 904 -12.97 6.52 16.03
C LEU A 904 -13.43 7.92 15.63
N GLU A 905 -14.74 8.14 15.49
CA GLU A 905 -15.31 9.47 15.26
C GLU A 905 -16.49 9.69 16.20
N ILE A 906 -16.48 10.83 16.86
CA ILE A 906 -17.61 11.33 17.66
C ILE A 906 -18.02 12.67 17.06
N GLY A 907 -19.27 12.83 16.71
CA GLY A 907 -19.73 14.05 16.06
C GLY A 907 -21.09 14.51 16.52
N TYR A 908 -21.34 15.77 16.22
CA TYR A 908 -22.61 16.44 16.45
C TYR A 908 -23.11 17.09 15.15
N GLU A 909 -24.30 16.73 14.75
CA GLU A 909 -25.01 17.31 13.61
C GLU A 909 -25.92 18.43 14.11
N PHE A 910 -25.71 19.65 13.64
CA PHE A 910 -26.53 20.78 14.08
C PHE A 910 -27.97 20.69 13.53
N PRO A 911 -28.98 20.96 14.35
CA PRO A 911 -30.37 20.90 13.91
C PRO A 911 -30.61 21.81 12.69
N GLN A 912 -31.27 21.28 11.67
CA GLN A 912 -31.52 22.01 10.43
C GLN A 912 -32.24 23.34 10.64
N LYS A 913 -33.10 23.43 11.68
CA LYS A 913 -33.81 24.67 12.02
C LYS A 913 -32.82 25.80 12.32
N TRP A 914 -31.80 25.54 13.16
CA TRP A 914 -30.81 26.55 13.51
C TRP A 914 -29.95 26.94 12.30
N MET A 915 -29.59 25.93 11.48
CA MET A 915 -28.78 26.17 10.29
C MET A 915 -29.50 27.05 9.26
N LYS A 916 -30.77 26.82 9.03
CA LYS A 916 -31.57 27.67 8.11
C LYS A 916 -31.68 29.12 8.58
N GLU A 917 -31.74 29.36 9.87
CA GLU A 917 -31.79 30.71 10.45
C GLU A 917 -30.52 31.52 10.15
N ILE A 918 -29.38 30.87 10.00
CA ILE A 918 -28.08 31.48 9.68
C ILE A 918 -27.64 31.27 8.22
N GLY A 919 -28.54 30.78 7.35
CA GLY A 919 -28.32 30.67 5.91
C GLY A 919 -27.61 29.42 5.44
N PHE A 920 -27.40 28.41 6.31
CA PHE A 920 -26.81 27.12 5.96
C PHE A 920 -27.88 26.05 5.75
N ARG A 921 -27.58 25.06 4.90
CA ARG A 921 -28.40 23.84 4.76
C ARG A 921 -28.08 22.80 5.82
N GLY A 922 -26.81 22.75 6.27
CA GLY A 922 -26.37 21.84 7.29
C GLY A 922 -24.99 22.18 7.81
N ALA A 923 -24.71 21.72 9.03
CA ALA A 923 -23.37 21.77 9.64
C ALA A 923 -23.17 20.57 10.55
N LYS A 924 -21.95 20.06 10.63
CA LYS A 924 -21.53 19.08 11.62
C LYS A 924 -20.13 19.39 12.12
N VAL A 925 -19.88 19.13 13.39
CA VAL A 925 -18.56 19.15 14.02
C VAL A 925 -18.25 17.75 14.53
N TYR A 926 -17.01 17.33 14.40
CA TYR A 926 -16.59 16.00 14.83
C TYR A 926 -15.16 15.99 15.31
N PHE A 927 -14.89 15.05 16.22
CA PHE A 927 -13.56 14.66 16.65
C PHE A 927 -13.24 13.27 16.08
N ARG A 928 -12.04 13.10 15.54
CA ARG A 928 -11.55 11.82 14.98
C ARG A 928 -10.26 11.40 15.64
N GLY A 929 -10.15 10.08 15.82
CA GLY A 929 -8.88 9.41 16.10
C GLY A 929 -8.62 8.33 15.07
N GLN A 930 -7.36 8.15 14.66
CA GLN A 930 -6.94 7.10 13.74
C GLN A 930 -5.74 6.34 14.29
N ASN A 931 -5.73 5.00 14.12
CA ASN A 931 -4.71 4.09 14.62
C ASN A 931 -4.44 4.25 16.13
N LEU A 932 -5.51 4.39 16.94
CA LEU A 932 -5.43 4.81 18.33
C LEU A 932 -4.66 3.82 19.20
N PHE A 933 -4.76 2.52 18.94
CA PHE A 933 -3.94 1.51 19.57
C PHE A 933 -3.71 0.29 18.66
N THR A 934 -2.63 -0.41 18.93
CA THR A 934 -2.23 -1.66 18.27
C THR A 934 -2.03 -2.74 19.34
N ILE A 935 -2.54 -3.93 19.07
CA ILE A 935 -2.25 -5.15 19.83
C ILE A 935 -1.56 -6.10 18.88
N SER A 936 -0.34 -6.52 19.19
CA SER A 936 0.43 -7.49 18.44
C SER A 936 0.81 -8.66 19.34
N ARG A 937 1.01 -9.82 18.76
CA ARG A 937 1.39 -11.03 19.50
C ARG A 937 2.88 -11.09 19.82
N GLU A 938 3.72 -10.79 18.84
CA GLU A 938 5.17 -10.99 18.91
C GLU A 938 5.98 -9.76 18.43
N MET A 939 5.30 -8.71 17.97
CA MET A 939 5.90 -7.51 17.42
C MET A 939 5.59 -6.29 18.30
N ASP A 940 5.86 -6.39 19.61
CA ASP A 940 5.63 -5.33 20.58
C ASP A 940 6.76 -4.28 20.60
N PHE A 941 7.95 -4.67 20.15
CA PHE A 941 9.15 -3.81 20.08
C PHE A 941 9.17 -2.87 18.84
N ILE A 942 8.28 -3.08 17.88
CA ILE A 942 8.14 -2.27 16.66
C ILE A 942 6.71 -2.42 16.11
N ASP A 943 6.26 -1.50 15.24
CA ASP A 943 4.94 -1.62 14.64
C ASP A 943 4.89 -2.76 13.61
N PRO A 944 3.94 -3.72 13.75
CA PRO A 944 3.88 -4.92 12.89
C PRO A 944 3.54 -4.61 11.43
N GLU A 945 2.94 -3.47 11.13
CA GLU A 945 2.53 -3.11 9.78
C GLU A 945 3.66 -2.45 8.99
N THR A 946 4.47 -1.60 9.66
CA THR A 946 5.55 -0.85 9.00
C THR A 946 6.89 -1.57 9.04
N PHE A 947 7.10 -2.44 10.02
CA PHE A 947 8.32 -3.21 10.22
C PHE A 947 9.56 -2.29 10.20
N SER A 948 10.35 -2.23 9.11
CA SER A 948 11.54 -1.37 8.98
C SER A 948 11.27 -0.02 8.33
N GLY A 949 10.03 0.29 7.98
CA GLY A 949 9.64 1.56 7.37
C GLY A 949 9.48 2.71 8.37
N TYR A 950 9.09 3.89 7.87
CA TYR A 950 8.75 5.03 8.72
C TYR A 950 7.62 4.64 9.68
N PRO A 951 7.80 4.84 11.00
CA PRO A 951 6.90 4.29 12.01
C PRO A 951 5.44 4.69 11.82
N ALA A 952 4.53 3.80 12.20
CA ALA A 952 3.11 4.07 12.15
C ALA A 952 2.74 5.28 13.03
N THR A 953 1.84 6.11 12.51
CA THR A 953 1.34 7.28 13.23
C THR A 953 -0.08 7.05 13.71
N ARG A 954 -0.38 7.53 14.93
CA ARG A 954 -1.73 7.79 15.38
C ARG A 954 -2.06 9.28 15.22
N SER A 955 -3.28 9.59 14.89
CA SER A 955 -3.69 10.97 14.69
C SER A 955 -5.00 11.30 15.39
N TYR A 956 -5.11 12.56 15.79
CA TYR A 956 -6.29 13.16 16.40
C TYR A 956 -6.65 14.42 15.64
N SER A 957 -7.92 14.61 15.30
CA SER A 957 -8.34 15.79 14.55
C SER A 957 -9.73 16.27 14.92
N ILE A 958 -9.95 17.55 14.70
CA ILE A 958 -11.25 18.19 14.80
C ILE A 958 -11.64 18.60 13.38
N GLY A 959 -12.87 18.27 13.01
CA GLY A 959 -13.40 18.59 11.69
C GLY A 959 -14.70 19.36 11.77
N LEU A 960 -14.88 20.21 10.75
CA LEU A 960 -16.10 20.99 10.50
C LEU A 960 -16.54 20.73 9.06
N SER A 961 -17.82 20.38 8.89
CA SER A 961 -18.44 20.26 7.57
C SER A 961 -19.61 21.22 7.50
N LEU A 962 -19.64 22.05 6.47
CA LEU A 962 -20.68 23.07 6.23
C LEU A 962 -21.26 22.88 4.83
N THR A 963 -22.58 22.90 4.73
CA THR A 963 -23.32 22.88 3.45
C THR A 963 -24.16 24.15 3.33
N PHE A 964 -23.96 24.86 2.22
CA PHE A 964 -24.67 26.12 1.86
C PHE A 964 -25.77 25.91 0.85
#